data_5d19b4960c01a20ed9bc20ec107d367d
#
_entry.id   5d19b4960c01a20ed9bc20ec107d367d
#
_cell.length_a   1.000
_cell.length_b   1.000
_cell.length_c   1.000
_cell.angle_alpha   90.00
_cell.angle_beta   90.00
_cell.angle_gamma   90.00
#
_symmetry.space_group_name_H-M   'P 1'
#
loop_
_entity.id
_entity.type
_entity.pdbx_description
1 polymer ?
#
loop_
_entity_poly.entity_id
_entity_poly.type
_entity_poly.pdbx_seq_one_letter_code
_entity_poly.pdbx_strand_id
1 'polypeptide(L)'
;MMFKKVFFGSLAAALACGAVAKDVTCVCVYYPHWHRYAKGDEWFSSKWSWSQGEWAFVKDAKPRFAGHKQPLRPYAGFLDESNPADMAKDIALAANAGIGVFLYDYYWYDGKVTQEDALEKGFLGAPNRDRMKFALMWCYHERNDQFRPELGKPRRRLMSLAHTPEEFQGLIAHSVKHYFPRPEYWRLDGKLFFSIYNAPYFTKNHGGDAAKIRAELDAARAQVRAAGLGEVHFNAQNPRSVGQIAFLKDCGFDSVTDYNHNTYILPPKEANARRQKGQWEVDYADALPHSRARWTEMAKGALPYFPQVTTGWDSTPRCRPDEPYPWKKDEYPYSMTFRNNTPDLFRRHLADAKAFAEQDPKNPGVVYVNGWNEYTEGTYLVPNNFDSDGFLRAVADVFGRRPADEYTYVNPSTKALCTIPAPDRANVAYGPHPKQKVDLFLPKGRKGPFPVFMYIHGGGWSAGAMEDHILAASIRAILDRGVAVVGTGYRYIQEARGDNPNFPVAGCLDDCEHALKFVKAHAAEWNLDTSRIGLAGGSAGACTSLYLALKDDNALGIAALAPVIPQTSMDPRETREWIPNATYGAHAFGYRNFAEWLAHRDARLADIERLSPAALLRRIDPKKAPRIVLQAGTPPKPGERAKDPTHSPVFCVKFKELADARGIPCDFIAGGKKPCFGDALARVADILVKGE
;
A
#
# COMPACT_ATOMS: atom_id res chain seq x y z
N MET A 1 -28.15 -45.99 -32.89
CA MET A 1 -27.44 -45.38 -34.01
C MET A 1 -27.89 -43.92 -34.09
N MET A 2 -27.12 -43.02 -33.49
CA MET A 2 -27.34 -41.58 -33.63
C MET A 2 -26.02 -40.89 -33.45
N PHE A 3 -25.51 -40.29 -34.51
CA PHE A 3 -24.24 -39.59 -34.58
C PHE A 3 -24.28 -38.28 -33.83
N LYS A 4 -23.39 -38.06 -32.85
CA LYS A 4 -23.08 -36.76 -32.29
C LYS A 4 -22.17 -35.96 -33.22
N LYS A 5 -22.68 -34.87 -33.78
CA LYS A 5 -21.86 -33.87 -34.51
C LYS A 5 -21.09 -33.03 -33.49
N VAL A 6 -19.79 -33.09 -33.62
CA VAL A 6 -18.85 -32.16 -32.94
C VAL A 6 -18.79 -30.92 -33.80
N PHE A 7 -19.14 -29.78 -33.22
CA PHE A 7 -18.95 -28.45 -33.80
C PHE A 7 -17.51 -27.96 -33.44
N PHE A 8 -16.67 -27.89 -34.44
CA PHE A 8 -15.44 -27.11 -34.38
C PHE A 8 -15.78 -25.64 -34.66
N GLY A 9 -15.74 -24.82 -33.62
CA GLY A 9 -15.77 -23.36 -33.76
C GLY A 9 -14.40 -22.85 -34.18
N SER A 10 -14.30 -22.32 -35.37
CA SER A 10 -13.13 -21.61 -35.88
C SER A 10 -12.91 -20.32 -35.06
N LEU A 11 -11.75 -20.28 -34.39
CA LEU A 11 -11.24 -19.08 -33.72
C LEU A 11 -10.74 -18.12 -34.82
N ALA A 12 -11.56 -17.14 -35.18
CA ALA A 12 -11.12 -16.03 -36.03
C ALA A 12 -10.18 -15.15 -35.19
N ALA A 13 -8.88 -15.16 -35.52
CA ALA A 13 -7.92 -14.21 -34.99
C ALA A 13 -8.25 -12.81 -35.55
N ALA A 14 -8.90 -11.99 -34.75
CA ALA A 14 -8.99 -10.56 -35.02
C ALA A 14 -7.59 -9.96 -34.81
N LEU A 15 -6.98 -9.51 -35.89
CA LEU A 15 -5.83 -8.63 -35.88
C LEU A 15 -6.22 -7.34 -35.13
N ALA A 16 -5.88 -7.28 -33.85
CA ALA A 16 -5.98 -6.05 -33.08
C ALA A 16 -4.94 -5.06 -33.62
N CYS A 17 -5.41 -4.06 -34.32
CA CYS A 17 -4.67 -2.82 -34.56
C CYS A 17 -4.16 -2.35 -33.20
N GLY A 18 -2.83 -2.19 -33.04
CA GLY A 18 -2.21 -1.81 -31.79
C GLY A 18 -2.67 -0.44 -31.33
N ALA A 19 -3.75 -0.40 -30.56
CA ALA A 19 -4.10 0.77 -29.78
C ALA A 19 -3.02 0.90 -28.69
N VAL A 20 -2.26 1.98 -28.73
CA VAL A 20 -1.38 2.36 -27.61
C VAL A 20 -2.22 2.41 -26.35
N ALA A 21 -1.88 1.62 -25.35
CA ALA A 21 -2.61 1.60 -24.09
C ALA A 21 -2.65 3.03 -23.53
N LYS A 22 -3.88 3.51 -23.23
CA LYS A 22 -4.09 4.85 -22.67
C LYS A 22 -3.39 4.95 -21.32
N ASP A 23 -2.55 5.97 -21.11
CA ASP A 23 -1.96 6.22 -19.78
C ASP A 23 -3.05 6.73 -18.84
N VAL A 24 -3.25 6.03 -17.72
CA VAL A 24 -4.32 6.32 -16.75
C VAL A 24 -3.72 6.97 -15.51
N THR A 25 -4.16 8.18 -15.22
CA THR A 25 -3.80 8.95 -14.03
C THR A 25 -4.68 8.57 -12.85
N CYS A 26 -4.06 8.17 -11.75
CA CYS A 26 -4.71 7.99 -10.46
C CYS A 26 -4.78 9.35 -9.73
N VAL A 27 -5.99 9.88 -9.56
CA VAL A 27 -6.27 11.09 -8.79
C VAL A 27 -6.81 10.68 -7.43
N CYS A 28 -6.17 11.10 -6.35
CA CYS A 28 -6.57 10.76 -4.99
C CYS A 28 -7.03 12.00 -4.23
N VAL A 29 -8.23 11.96 -3.68
CA VAL A 29 -8.77 13.04 -2.85
C VAL A 29 -7.94 13.16 -1.57
N TYR A 30 -7.57 14.38 -1.23
CA TYR A 30 -6.77 14.72 -0.04
C TYR A 30 -7.57 15.62 0.90
N TYR A 31 -7.81 15.16 2.11
CA TYR A 31 -8.53 15.87 3.18
C TYR A 31 -7.54 16.65 4.06
N PRO A 32 -7.50 18.02 4.02
CA PRO A 32 -6.43 18.82 4.63
C PRO A 32 -6.73 19.26 6.06
N HIS A 33 -7.07 18.36 6.98
CA HIS A 33 -7.54 18.71 8.31
C HIS A 33 -6.66 18.21 9.46
N TRP A 34 -5.50 17.59 9.16
CA TRP A 34 -4.66 16.93 10.17
C TRP A 34 -3.56 17.85 10.71
N HIS A 35 -3.91 19.10 10.94
CA HIS A 35 -3.06 20.12 11.55
C HIS A 35 -3.89 21.06 12.40
N ARG A 36 -3.22 21.84 13.26
CA ARG A 36 -3.90 22.86 14.05
C ARG A 36 -4.16 24.10 13.20
N TYR A 37 -5.36 24.64 13.25
CA TYR A 37 -5.72 25.88 12.58
C TYR A 37 -6.61 26.76 13.48
N ALA A 38 -6.49 28.09 13.35
CA ALA A 38 -7.07 29.06 14.30
C ALA A 38 -8.61 28.93 14.46
N LYS A 39 -9.34 28.70 13.34
CA LYS A 39 -10.79 28.50 13.39
C LYS A 39 -11.18 27.17 14.06
N GLY A 40 -10.38 26.13 13.91
CA GLY A 40 -10.57 24.87 14.64
C GLY A 40 -10.46 25.06 16.15
N ASP A 41 -9.48 25.82 16.60
CA ASP A 41 -9.34 26.17 18.02
C ASP A 41 -10.56 26.94 18.53
N GLU A 42 -11.07 27.91 17.76
CA GLU A 42 -12.28 28.66 18.09
C GLU A 42 -13.53 27.78 18.20
N TRP A 43 -13.70 26.85 17.25
CA TRP A 43 -14.92 26.05 17.17
C TRP A 43 -14.97 24.90 18.18
N PHE A 44 -13.83 24.31 18.55
CA PHE A 44 -13.77 23.04 19.28
C PHE A 44 -13.03 23.10 20.60
N SER A 45 -12.23 24.15 20.89
CA SER A 45 -11.37 24.25 22.09
C SER A 45 -12.11 24.09 23.44
N SER A 46 -13.38 24.47 23.51
CA SER A 46 -14.18 24.36 24.74
C SER A 46 -14.75 22.95 25.00
N LYS A 47 -14.74 22.07 24.01
CA LYS A 47 -15.36 20.75 24.10
C LYS A 47 -14.37 19.58 23.93
N TRP A 48 -13.31 19.78 23.16
CA TRP A 48 -12.40 18.74 22.77
C TRP A 48 -10.98 19.30 22.81
N SER A 49 -10.04 18.54 23.35
CA SER A 49 -8.63 18.92 23.32
C SER A 49 -8.14 18.89 21.85
N TRP A 50 -8.20 20.03 21.19
CA TRP A 50 -7.86 20.22 19.79
C TRP A 50 -6.37 20.56 19.67
N SER A 51 -5.49 19.56 19.70
CA SER A 51 -4.04 19.78 19.62
C SER A 51 -3.45 19.58 18.23
N GLN A 52 -4.07 18.76 17.40
CA GLN A 52 -3.59 18.40 16.08
C GLN A 52 -4.78 18.10 15.15
N GLY A 53 -5.57 19.13 14.79
CA GLY A 53 -6.72 18.92 13.94
C GLY A 53 -7.72 17.90 14.51
N GLU A 54 -8.21 17.01 13.65
CA GLU A 54 -9.26 16.04 14.01
C GLU A 54 -8.74 14.74 14.65
N TRP A 55 -7.45 14.64 14.95
CA TRP A 55 -6.86 13.41 15.52
C TRP A 55 -7.50 12.93 16.81
N ALA A 56 -8.08 13.84 17.61
CA ALA A 56 -8.79 13.45 18.82
C ALA A 56 -9.98 12.51 18.53
N PHE A 57 -10.70 12.74 17.44
CA PHE A 57 -11.85 11.92 17.04
C PHE A 57 -11.44 10.53 16.60
N VAL A 58 -10.32 10.41 15.88
CA VAL A 58 -9.74 9.12 15.46
C VAL A 58 -9.20 8.35 16.66
N LYS A 59 -8.49 9.02 17.58
CA LYS A 59 -7.91 8.41 18.79
C LYS A 59 -8.97 7.85 19.73
N ASP A 60 -10.10 8.53 19.86
CA ASP A 60 -11.20 8.20 20.79
C ASP A 60 -12.28 7.31 20.15
N ALA A 61 -12.19 7.04 18.85
CA ALA A 61 -13.16 6.19 18.16
C ALA A 61 -13.23 4.79 18.78
N LYS A 62 -14.46 4.25 18.88
CA LYS A 62 -14.72 2.94 19.49
C LYS A 62 -15.33 1.98 18.49
N PRO A 63 -15.00 0.68 18.57
CA PRO A 63 -15.71 -0.33 17.79
C PRO A 63 -17.22 -0.30 18.09
N ARG A 64 -18.06 -0.37 17.06
CA ARG A 64 -19.52 -0.40 17.16
C ARG A 64 -20.10 -1.78 16.91
N PHE A 65 -19.36 -2.64 16.21
CA PHE A 65 -19.74 -4.01 15.87
C PHE A 65 -18.52 -4.92 15.79
N ALA A 66 -18.72 -6.21 15.71
CA ALA A 66 -17.62 -7.17 15.61
C ALA A 66 -16.86 -7.00 14.27
N GLY A 67 -15.54 -6.90 14.33
CA GLY A 67 -14.68 -6.66 13.16
C GLY A 67 -14.61 -5.20 12.70
N HIS A 68 -15.19 -4.26 13.45
CA HIS A 68 -15.10 -2.84 13.15
C HIS A 68 -13.65 -2.34 13.29
N LYS A 69 -13.12 -1.64 12.26
CA LYS A 69 -11.73 -1.18 12.19
C LYS A 69 -11.51 0.15 12.94
N GLN A 70 -11.86 0.17 14.23
CA GLN A 70 -11.68 1.32 15.10
C GLN A 70 -11.04 0.92 16.45
N PRO A 71 -10.20 1.77 17.09
CA PRO A 71 -9.66 3.03 16.58
C PRO A 71 -8.55 2.80 15.54
N LEU A 72 -8.56 3.60 14.49
CA LEU A 72 -7.51 3.58 13.47
C LEU A 72 -6.22 4.21 14.02
N ARG A 73 -5.06 3.61 13.67
CA ARG A 73 -3.74 4.14 14.04
C ARG A 73 -2.81 4.09 12.83
N PRO A 74 -2.53 5.24 12.21
CA PRO A 74 -1.57 5.32 11.11
C PRO A 74 -0.17 4.91 11.58
N TYR A 75 0.55 4.14 10.78
CA TYR A 75 1.92 3.71 11.14
C TYR A 75 2.94 4.84 11.11
N ALA A 76 2.72 5.86 10.28
CA ALA A 76 3.55 7.06 10.30
C ALA A 76 3.32 7.94 11.55
N GLY A 77 2.36 7.57 12.40
CA GLY A 77 1.90 8.35 13.53
C GLY A 77 0.81 9.35 13.13
N PHE A 78 0.42 10.16 14.09
CA PHE A 78 -0.55 11.23 13.88
C PHE A 78 0.20 12.48 13.38
N LEU A 79 0.44 12.51 12.07
CA LEU A 79 1.26 13.52 11.41
C LEU A 79 0.62 14.92 11.50
N ASP A 80 1.46 15.95 11.40
CA ASP A 80 1.03 17.33 11.20
C ASP A 80 1.23 17.69 9.73
N GLU A 81 0.16 17.75 8.96
CA GLU A 81 0.20 18.00 7.52
C GLU A 81 0.70 19.39 7.14
N SER A 82 0.71 20.35 8.07
CA SER A 82 1.34 21.65 7.87
C SER A 82 2.87 21.59 7.95
N ASN A 83 3.44 20.47 8.43
CA ASN A 83 4.86 20.25 8.50
C ASN A 83 5.39 19.66 7.17
N PRO A 84 6.30 20.35 6.45
CA PRO A 84 6.87 19.85 5.20
C PRO A 84 7.53 18.46 5.28
N ALA A 85 8.14 18.13 6.43
CA ALA A 85 8.80 16.83 6.62
C ALA A 85 7.78 15.69 6.79
N ASP A 86 6.63 15.95 7.40
CA ASP A 86 5.54 14.99 7.52
C ASP A 86 4.82 14.82 6.17
N MET A 87 4.52 15.91 5.48
CA MET A 87 3.96 15.87 4.15
C MET A 87 4.86 15.15 3.13
N ALA A 88 6.18 15.29 3.26
CA ALA A 88 7.13 14.57 2.41
C ALA A 88 7.00 13.03 2.53
N LYS A 89 6.59 12.50 3.69
CA LYS A 89 6.30 11.07 3.87
C LYS A 89 5.06 10.65 3.07
N ASP A 90 3.99 11.44 3.13
CA ASP A 90 2.76 11.19 2.38
C ASP A 90 3.01 11.24 0.87
N ILE A 91 3.71 12.27 0.39
CA ILE A 91 4.11 12.39 -1.02
C ILE A 91 4.94 11.18 -1.46
N ALA A 92 5.92 10.76 -0.66
CA ALA A 92 6.77 9.61 -0.99
C ALA A 92 5.95 8.32 -1.10
N LEU A 93 5.07 8.03 -0.15
CA LEU A 93 4.20 6.86 -0.16
C LEU A 93 3.24 6.86 -1.36
N ALA A 94 2.57 7.99 -1.60
CA ALA A 94 1.60 8.13 -2.68
C ALA A 94 2.25 7.99 -4.07
N ALA A 95 3.33 8.71 -4.32
CA ALA A 95 4.06 8.65 -5.58
C ALA A 95 4.62 7.24 -5.86
N ASN A 96 5.16 6.56 -4.84
CA ASN A 96 5.64 5.18 -4.95
C ASN A 96 4.54 4.20 -5.36
N ALA A 97 3.32 4.42 -4.87
CA ALA A 97 2.16 3.61 -5.21
C ALA A 97 1.56 3.93 -6.59
N GLY A 98 2.05 4.97 -7.27
CA GLY A 98 1.54 5.36 -8.58
C GLY A 98 0.38 6.33 -8.56
N ILE A 99 0.11 6.98 -7.42
CA ILE A 99 -0.80 8.12 -7.34
C ILE A 99 -0.12 9.29 -8.03
N GLY A 100 -0.78 9.89 -9.02
CA GLY A 100 -0.23 11.00 -9.81
C GLY A 100 -0.62 12.38 -9.28
N VAL A 101 -1.79 12.48 -8.63
CA VAL A 101 -2.39 13.76 -8.25
C VAL A 101 -3.04 13.66 -6.88
N PHE A 102 -2.75 14.62 -6.00
CA PHE A 102 -3.59 14.91 -4.85
C PHE A 102 -4.63 15.97 -5.21
N LEU A 103 -5.91 15.63 -5.10
CA LEU A 103 -7.01 16.57 -5.29
C LEU A 103 -7.42 17.07 -3.90
N TYR A 104 -6.99 18.29 -3.57
CA TYR A 104 -7.22 18.88 -2.26
C TYR A 104 -8.67 19.34 -2.09
N ASP A 105 -9.33 18.90 -1.01
CA ASP A 105 -10.53 19.52 -0.49
C ASP A 105 -10.21 20.97 -0.14
N TYR A 106 -10.77 21.92 -0.88
CA TYR A 106 -10.42 23.32 -0.76
C TYR A 106 -11.60 24.13 -0.20
N TYR A 107 -11.37 24.73 0.95
CA TYR A 107 -12.41 25.44 1.71
C TYR A 107 -12.26 26.94 1.57
N TRP A 108 -13.18 27.55 0.85
CA TRP A 108 -13.20 28.97 0.57
C TRP A 108 -14.53 29.57 1.05
N TYR A 109 -14.47 30.58 1.94
CA TYR A 109 -15.64 31.25 2.53
C TYR A 109 -15.34 32.72 2.71
N ASP A 110 -16.26 33.61 2.28
CA ASP A 110 -16.18 35.07 2.46
C ASP A 110 -14.83 35.66 1.95
N GLY A 111 -14.42 35.26 0.78
CA GLY A 111 -13.18 35.73 0.19
C GLY A 111 -11.90 35.24 0.84
N LYS A 112 -11.96 34.19 1.68
CA LYS A 112 -10.81 33.64 2.43
C LYS A 112 -10.78 32.13 2.35
N VAL A 113 -9.56 31.60 2.28
CA VAL A 113 -9.31 30.18 2.42
C VAL A 113 -9.26 29.82 3.91
N THR A 114 -9.63 28.59 4.21
CA THR A 114 -9.44 27.97 5.53
C THR A 114 -8.78 26.61 5.38
N GLN A 115 -7.95 26.21 6.37
CA GLN A 115 -7.21 24.91 6.36
C GLN A 115 -6.19 24.79 5.22
N GLU A 116 -5.67 25.91 4.76
CA GLU A 116 -4.69 26.01 3.66
C GLU A 116 -3.31 25.47 4.01
N ASP A 117 -2.97 25.39 5.29
CA ASP A 117 -1.61 25.10 5.77
C ASP A 117 -1.11 23.71 5.32
N ALA A 118 -1.99 22.72 5.16
CA ALA A 118 -1.64 21.42 4.59
C ALA A 118 -1.11 21.52 3.15
N LEU A 119 -1.69 22.41 2.34
CA LEU A 119 -1.22 22.67 0.99
C LEU A 119 -0.07 23.67 0.97
N GLU A 120 -0.23 24.84 1.58
CA GLU A 120 0.71 25.96 1.44
C GLU A 120 2.02 25.75 2.20
N LYS A 121 1.96 25.28 3.44
CA LYS A 121 3.15 24.98 4.24
C LYS A 121 3.62 23.55 4.04
N GLY A 122 2.69 22.60 4.10
CA GLY A 122 2.98 21.17 3.99
C GLY A 122 3.45 20.79 2.58
N PHE A 123 2.53 20.70 1.62
CA PHE A 123 2.82 20.19 0.27
C PHE A 123 3.82 21.09 -0.49
N LEU A 124 3.53 22.37 -0.58
CA LEU A 124 4.39 23.32 -1.31
C LEU A 124 5.74 23.57 -0.62
N GLY A 125 5.83 23.30 0.70
CA GLY A 125 7.07 23.32 1.47
C GLY A 125 7.85 22.00 1.43
N ALA A 126 7.25 20.89 1.00
CA ALA A 126 7.89 19.59 0.99
C ALA A 126 9.07 19.53 -0.01
N PRO A 127 10.22 18.94 0.39
CA PRO A 127 11.42 18.87 -0.46
C PRO A 127 11.24 17.99 -1.70
N ASN A 128 10.26 17.08 -1.69
CA ASN A 128 9.96 16.13 -2.75
C ASN A 128 8.59 16.38 -3.43
N ARG A 129 8.06 17.60 -3.35
CA ARG A 129 6.74 17.97 -3.93
C ARG A 129 6.67 17.76 -5.43
N ASP A 130 7.80 17.86 -6.13
CA ASP A 130 7.93 17.66 -7.58
C ASP A 130 7.58 16.24 -8.05
N ARG A 131 7.55 15.27 -7.12
CA ARG A 131 7.15 13.88 -7.39
C ARG A 131 5.66 13.71 -7.62
N MET A 132 4.85 14.68 -7.26
CA MET A 132 3.40 14.64 -7.40
C MET A 132 2.84 15.93 -7.96
N LYS A 133 1.63 15.82 -8.51
CA LYS A 133 0.82 16.99 -8.85
C LYS A 133 -0.27 17.19 -7.81
N PHE A 134 -0.78 18.42 -7.74
CA PHE A 134 -1.99 18.74 -6.99
C PHE A 134 -3.00 19.50 -7.83
N ALA A 135 -4.26 19.41 -7.46
CA ALA A 135 -5.35 20.21 -7.98
C ALA A 135 -6.30 20.61 -6.87
N LEU A 136 -7.17 21.53 -7.10
CA LEU A 136 -8.15 22.02 -6.13
C LEU A 136 -9.55 21.48 -6.43
N MET A 137 -10.25 21.10 -5.37
CA MET A 137 -11.68 20.82 -5.38
C MET A 137 -12.37 21.75 -4.40
N TRP A 138 -13.09 22.74 -4.92
CA TRP A 138 -13.87 23.62 -4.07
C TRP A 138 -14.99 22.86 -3.37
N CYS A 139 -14.90 22.76 -2.04
CA CYS A 139 -15.90 22.15 -1.19
C CYS A 139 -17.14 23.05 -1.06
N TYR A 140 -17.99 23.05 -2.11
CA TYR A 140 -19.15 23.91 -2.19
C TYR A 140 -20.30 23.43 -1.30
N HIS A 141 -20.19 23.71 -0.02
CA HIS A 141 -21.23 23.47 1.00
C HIS A 141 -21.05 24.36 2.21
N GLU A 142 -22.13 24.57 2.96
CA GLU A 142 -22.08 25.23 4.26
C GLU A 142 -21.18 24.45 5.25
N ARG A 143 -20.38 25.17 6.01
CA ARG A 143 -19.59 24.54 7.08
C ARG A 143 -20.48 24.36 8.32
N ASN A 144 -20.85 23.14 8.61
CA ASN A 144 -21.60 22.77 9.81
C ASN A 144 -20.73 21.99 10.79
N ASP A 145 -21.08 22.04 12.07
CA ASP A 145 -20.45 21.22 13.10
C ASP A 145 -20.81 19.73 12.85
N GLN A 146 -19.84 18.98 12.35
CA GLN A 146 -19.99 17.58 11.95
C GLN A 146 -19.43 16.61 12.99
N PHE A 147 -18.79 17.15 14.04
CA PHE A 147 -18.07 16.36 15.02
C PHE A 147 -18.89 16.17 16.29
N ARG A 148 -19.29 14.91 16.51
CA ARG A 148 -20.09 14.48 17.66
C ARG A 148 -21.39 15.28 17.85
N PRO A 149 -22.15 15.58 16.78
CA PRO A 149 -23.45 16.23 16.92
C PRO A 149 -24.40 15.33 17.69
N GLU A 150 -25.38 15.94 18.36
CA GLU A 150 -26.47 15.19 18.99
C GLU A 150 -27.42 14.68 17.90
N LEU A 151 -27.70 13.37 17.88
CA LEU A 151 -28.59 12.76 16.90
C LEU A 151 -30.01 13.34 16.96
N GLY A 152 -30.51 13.78 15.81
CA GLY A 152 -31.86 14.39 15.73
C GLY A 152 -31.93 15.86 16.11
N LYS A 153 -30.83 16.51 16.46
CA LYS A 153 -30.74 17.95 16.69
C LYS A 153 -30.13 18.70 15.51
N PRO A 154 -30.58 19.95 15.24
CA PRO A 154 -29.93 20.77 14.22
C PRO A 154 -28.45 20.98 14.53
N ARG A 155 -27.60 20.82 13.50
CA ARG A 155 -26.16 21.10 13.60
C ARG A 155 -25.90 22.59 13.62
N ARG A 156 -24.96 23.02 14.46
CA ARG A 156 -24.50 24.41 14.50
C ARG A 156 -23.80 24.75 13.16
N ARG A 157 -24.21 25.85 12.52
CA ARG A 157 -23.50 26.40 11.37
C ARG A 157 -22.26 27.11 11.87
N LEU A 158 -21.10 26.74 11.32
CA LEU A 158 -19.81 27.33 11.67
C LEU A 158 -19.43 28.45 10.70
N MET A 159 -19.67 28.25 9.40
CA MET A 159 -19.50 29.25 8.36
C MET A 159 -20.59 29.11 7.30
N SER A 160 -21.03 30.24 6.76
CA SER A 160 -21.93 30.31 5.60
C SER A 160 -21.12 30.46 4.33
N LEU A 161 -21.59 29.82 3.26
CA LEU A 161 -21.04 30.00 1.94
C LEU A 161 -21.79 31.15 1.24
N ALA A 162 -21.06 32.10 0.72
CA ALA A 162 -21.65 33.12 -0.18
C ALA A 162 -21.93 32.50 -1.55
N HIS A 163 -23.22 32.44 -1.92
CA HIS A 163 -23.67 31.85 -3.16
C HIS A 163 -23.73 32.91 -4.26
N THR A 164 -22.62 33.60 -4.51
CA THR A 164 -22.57 34.69 -5.51
C THR A 164 -21.48 34.46 -6.54
N PRO A 165 -21.66 35.00 -7.76
CA PRO A 165 -20.62 34.97 -8.81
C PRO A 165 -19.30 35.57 -8.32
N GLU A 166 -19.36 36.66 -7.52
CA GLU A 166 -18.19 37.38 -7.00
C GLU A 166 -17.36 36.49 -6.11
N GLU A 167 -17.98 35.64 -5.27
CA GLU A 167 -17.28 34.67 -4.42
C GLU A 167 -16.50 33.66 -5.26
N PHE A 168 -17.13 33.13 -6.31
CA PHE A 168 -16.47 32.22 -7.23
C PHE A 168 -15.32 32.89 -8.00
N GLN A 169 -15.56 34.11 -8.54
CA GLN A 169 -14.52 34.84 -9.26
C GLN A 169 -13.35 35.21 -8.32
N GLY A 170 -13.63 35.53 -7.06
CA GLY A 170 -12.60 35.77 -6.02
C GLY A 170 -11.73 34.54 -5.76
N LEU A 171 -12.35 33.36 -5.66
CA LEU A 171 -11.64 32.09 -5.53
C LEU A 171 -10.72 31.84 -6.74
N ILE A 172 -11.22 32.07 -7.96
CA ILE A 172 -10.42 31.90 -9.17
C ILE A 172 -9.25 32.90 -9.21
N ALA A 173 -9.48 34.17 -8.86
CA ALA A 173 -8.44 35.21 -8.81
C ALA A 173 -7.36 34.81 -7.77
N HIS A 174 -7.76 34.31 -6.63
CA HIS A 174 -6.83 33.78 -5.63
C HIS A 174 -6.01 32.60 -6.16
N SER A 175 -6.66 31.66 -6.85
CA SER A 175 -6.01 30.49 -7.45
C SER A 175 -5.03 30.89 -8.57
N VAL A 176 -5.37 31.86 -9.39
CA VAL A 176 -4.50 32.45 -10.43
C VAL A 176 -3.23 33.03 -9.81
N LYS A 177 -3.36 33.69 -8.66
CA LYS A 177 -2.23 34.31 -7.98
C LYS A 177 -1.32 33.30 -7.27
N HIS A 178 -1.88 32.28 -6.63
CA HIS A 178 -1.14 31.45 -5.65
C HIS A 178 -0.85 30.02 -6.13
N TYR A 179 -1.72 29.42 -6.97
CA TYR A 179 -1.66 27.97 -7.27
C TYR A 179 -1.47 27.65 -8.75
N PHE A 180 -2.25 28.24 -9.64
CA PHE A 180 -2.25 27.89 -11.06
C PHE A 180 -0.91 28.09 -11.78
N PRO A 181 -0.03 29.05 -11.39
CA PRO A 181 1.30 29.20 -11.96
C PRO A 181 2.30 28.11 -11.51
N ARG A 182 1.96 27.34 -10.48
CA ARG A 182 2.89 26.34 -9.92
C ARG A 182 3.13 25.19 -10.90
N PRO A 183 4.37 24.74 -11.09
CA PRO A 183 4.67 23.60 -11.96
C PRO A 183 4.07 22.29 -11.44
N GLU A 184 3.80 22.19 -10.13
CA GLU A 184 3.13 21.05 -9.49
C GLU A 184 1.61 21.05 -9.70
N TYR A 185 0.99 22.18 -10.15
CA TYR A 185 -0.45 22.21 -10.42
C TYR A 185 -0.80 21.29 -11.58
N TRP A 186 -1.79 20.40 -11.37
CA TRP A 186 -2.16 19.42 -12.38
C TRP A 186 -2.88 20.04 -13.58
N ARG A 187 -2.50 19.57 -14.77
CA ARG A 187 -3.15 19.91 -16.03
C ARG A 187 -3.62 18.63 -16.72
N LEU A 188 -4.90 18.61 -17.06
CA LEU A 188 -5.50 17.55 -17.87
C LEU A 188 -5.56 18.06 -19.31
N ASP A 189 -4.90 17.36 -20.23
CA ASP A 189 -4.77 17.77 -21.64
C ASP A 189 -4.32 19.23 -21.81
N GLY A 190 -3.35 19.65 -20.97
CA GLY A 190 -2.83 21.03 -20.98
C GLY A 190 -3.67 22.08 -20.26
N LYS A 191 -4.90 21.78 -19.85
CA LYS A 191 -5.80 22.68 -19.12
C LYS A 191 -5.63 22.52 -17.61
N LEU A 192 -5.61 23.61 -16.86
CA LEU A 192 -5.62 23.61 -15.39
C LEU A 192 -6.87 22.90 -14.88
N PHE A 193 -6.70 21.88 -14.07
CA PHE A 193 -7.84 21.11 -13.56
C PHE A 193 -8.42 21.75 -12.31
N PHE A 194 -9.72 22.02 -12.29
CA PHE A 194 -10.44 22.55 -11.13
C PHE A 194 -11.76 21.83 -10.94
N SER A 195 -12.00 21.33 -9.74
CA SER A 195 -13.21 20.57 -9.43
C SER A 195 -14.16 21.36 -8.52
N ILE A 196 -15.47 21.18 -8.71
CA ILE A 196 -16.51 21.75 -7.83
C ILE A 196 -17.29 20.60 -7.20
N TYR A 197 -17.13 20.44 -5.89
CA TYR A 197 -17.90 19.49 -5.11
C TYR A 197 -19.36 19.86 -5.07
N ASN A 198 -20.25 18.84 -5.14
CA ASN A 198 -21.69 19.04 -5.15
C ASN A 198 -22.19 20.03 -6.20
N ALA A 199 -21.74 19.85 -7.45
CA ALA A 199 -22.10 20.72 -8.57
C ALA A 199 -23.62 20.93 -8.74
N PRO A 200 -24.51 19.94 -8.45
CA PRO A 200 -25.95 20.18 -8.42
C PRO A 200 -26.42 21.25 -7.42
N TYR A 201 -25.73 21.34 -6.27
CA TYR A 201 -26.03 22.38 -5.26
C TYR A 201 -25.46 23.73 -5.73
N PHE A 202 -24.25 23.74 -6.31
CA PHE A 202 -23.68 24.93 -6.94
C PHE A 202 -24.62 25.51 -8.01
N THR A 203 -25.01 24.72 -8.99
CA THR A 203 -25.87 25.19 -10.08
C THR A 203 -27.23 25.69 -9.60
N LYS A 204 -27.82 25.02 -8.62
CA LYS A 204 -29.08 25.46 -7.98
C LYS A 204 -28.94 26.82 -7.32
N ASN A 205 -27.89 27.06 -6.55
CA ASN A 205 -27.68 28.30 -5.80
C ASN A 205 -27.21 29.45 -6.68
N HIS A 206 -26.65 29.16 -7.88
CA HIS A 206 -26.33 30.14 -8.90
C HIS A 206 -27.48 30.33 -9.91
N GLY A 207 -28.72 30.20 -9.42
CA GLY A 207 -29.96 30.51 -10.13
C GLY A 207 -30.54 29.41 -11.01
N GLY A 208 -29.88 28.26 -11.16
CA GLY A 208 -30.40 27.12 -11.93
C GLY A 208 -30.50 27.37 -13.45
N ASP A 209 -29.93 28.45 -13.97
CA ASP A 209 -29.92 28.82 -15.36
C ASP A 209 -28.56 28.47 -16.00
N ALA A 210 -28.58 27.59 -17.01
CA ALA A 210 -27.35 27.10 -17.63
C ALA A 210 -26.54 28.21 -18.31
N ALA A 211 -27.20 29.18 -18.92
CA ALA A 211 -26.52 30.28 -19.60
C ALA A 211 -25.80 31.21 -18.62
N LYS A 212 -26.43 31.51 -17.48
CA LYS A 212 -25.80 32.31 -16.41
C LYS A 212 -24.59 31.61 -15.82
N ILE A 213 -24.73 30.31 -15.49
CA ILE A 213 -23.64 29.50 -14.93
C ILE A 213 -22.50 29.39 -15.92
N ARG A 214 -22.81 29.19 -17.22
CA ARG A 214 -21.80 29.18 -18.27
C ARG A 214 -21.06 30.52 -18.35
N ALA A 215 -21.76 31.63 -18.27
CA ALA A 215 -21.12 32.96 -18.27
C ALA A 215 -20.15 33.14 -17.07
N GLU A 216 -20.51 32.60 -15.89
CA GLU A 216 -19.63 32.62 -14.72
C GLU A 216 -18.36 31.75 -14.92
N LEU A 217 -18.51 30.54 -15.47
CA LEU A 217 -17.36 29.66 -15.76
C LEU A 217 -16.49 30.25 -16.87
N ASP A 218 -17.09 30.88 -17.88
CA ASP A 218 -16.35 31.53 -18.97
C ASP A 218 -15.63 32.82 -18.51
N ALA A 219 -16.20 33.55 -17.55
CA ALA A 219 -15.53 34.68 -16.89
C ALA A 219 -14.28 34.17 -16.10
N ALA A 220 -14.40 33.05 -15.38
CA ALA A 220 -13.27 32.41 -14.72
C ALA A 220 -12.17 31.97 -15.70
N ARG A 221 -12.56 31.37 -16.85
CA ARG A 221 -11.60 31.03 -17.93
C ARG A 221 -10.92 32.30 -18.50
N ALA A 222 -11.68 33.38 -18.64
CA ALA A 222 -11.13 34.65 -19.13
C ALA A 222 -10.07 35.22 -18.16
N GLN A 223 -10.27 35.14 -16.84
CA GLN A 223 -9.26 35.53 -15.85
C GLN A 223 -7.96 34.73 -16.03
N VAL A 224 -8.07 33.40 -16.18
CA VAL A 224 -6.92 32.51 -16.36
C VAL A 224 -6.17 32.80 -17.65
N ARG A 225 -6.90 33.04 -18.77
CA ARG A 225 -6.30 33.45 -20.05
C ARG A 225 -5.60 34.80 -19.95
N ALA A 226 -6.22 35.77 -19.28
CA ALA A 226 -5.65 37.09 -19.08
C ALA A 226 -4.35 37.06 -18.29
N ALA A 227 -4.19 36.06 -17.38
CA ALA A 227 -2.96 35.81 -16.66
C ALA A 227 -1.91 35.01 -17.46
N GLY A 228 -2.17 34.65 -18.70
CA GLY A 228 -1.25 33.88 -19.56
C GLY A 228 -1.13 32.41 -19.18
N LEU A 229 -2.07 31.87 -18.39
CA LEU A 229 -1.99 30.52 -17.83
C LEU A 229 -2.69 29.42 -18.67
N GLY A 230 -3.32 29.82 -19.80
CA GLY A 230 -4.03 28.92 -20.71
C GLY A 230 -5.49 28.74 -20.33
N GLU A 231 -5.98 27.52 -20.33
CA GLU A 231 -7.39 27.18 -20.12
C GLU A 231 -7.61 26.43 -18.79
N VAL A 232 -8.87 26.45 -18.29
CA VAL A 232 -9.33 25.67 -17.14
C VAL A 232 -10.26 24.55 -17.61
N HIS A 233 -10.04 23.36 -17.10
CA HIS A 233 -10.95 22.23 -17.16
C HIS A 233 -11.78 22.20 -15.88
N PHE A 234 -13.07 22.50 -15.98
CA PHE A 234 -14.00 22.45 -14.85
C PHE A 234 -14.63 21.05 -14.74
N ASN A 235 -14.37 20.38 -13.62
CA ASN A 235 -14.99 19.10 -13.26
C ASN A 235 -16.15 19.30 -12.31
N ALA A 236 -17.30 18.68 -12.59
CA ALA A 236 -18.47 18.71 -11.71
C ALA A 236 -18.60 17.39 -10.93
N GLN A 237 -18.71 17.49 -9.61
CA GLN A 237 -18.88 16.29 -8.79
C GLN A 237 -20.33 16.03 -8.39
N ASN A 238 -20.65 14.74 -8.20
CA ASN A 238 -21.93 14.20 -7.75
C ASN A 238 -23.12 14.53 -8.67
N PRO A 239 -23.03 14.29 -10.00
CA PRO A 239 -24.20 14.37 -10.87
C PRO A 239 -25.21 13.28 -10.45
N ARG A 240 -26.51 13.61 -10.41
CA ARG A 240 -27.53 12.67 -9.94
C ARG A 240 -28.06 11.76 -11.05
N SER A 241 -27.96 12.18 -12.32
CA SER A 241 -28.49 11.47 -13.48
C SER A 241 -27.81 11.87 -14.79
N VAL A 242 -27.99 11.08 -15.83
CA VAL A 242 -27.56 11.38 -17.19
C VAL A 242 -28.14 12.71 -17.70
N GLY A 243 -29.41 13.01 -17.41
CA GLY A 243 -30.04 14.29 -17.76
C GLY A 243 -29.37 15.48 -17.09
N GLN A 244 -28.93 15.32 -15.84
CA GLN A 244 -28.18 16.37 -15.16
C GLN A 244 -26.78 16.57 -15.77
N ILE A 245 -26.13 15.51 -16.28
CA ILE A 245 -24.87 15.64 -16.99
C ILE A 245 -25.03 16.49 -18.27
N ALA A 246 -26.14 16.35 -18.99
CA ALA A 246 -26.44 17.21 -20.13
C ALA A 246 -26.57 18.67 -19.70
N PHE A 247 -27.32 18.95 -18.64
CA PHE A 247 -27.45 20.29 -18.06
C PHE A 247 -26.08 20.84 -17.61
N LEU A 248 -25.22 20.07 -16.95
CA LEU A 248 -23.87 20.50 -16.54
C LEU A 248 -22.99 20.82 -17.76
N LYS A 249 -23.13 20.09 -18.86
CA LYS A 249 -22.48 20.43 -20.13
C LYS A 249 -22.96 21.81 -20.65
N ASP A 250 -24.25 22.06 -20.60
CA ASP A 250 -24.82 23.34 -20.99
C ASP A 250 -24.36 24.48 -20.07
N CYS A 251 -24.12 24.21 -18.80
CA CYS A 251 -23.47 25.13 -17.86
C CYS A 251 -21.98 25.37 -18.13
N GLY A 252 -21.32 24.60 -18.99
CA GLY A 252 -19.93 24.80 -19.37
C GLY A 252 -18.91 23.93 -18.57
N PHE A 253 -19.35 22.89 -17.87
CA PHE A 253 -18.43 21.90 -17.29
C PHE A 253 -17.83 21.03 -18.39
N ASP A 254 -16.60 20.53 -18.14
CA ASP A 254 -15.83 19.73 -19.09
C ASP A 254 -15.87 18.21 -18.77
N SER A 255 -16.10 17.83 -17.52
CA SER A 255 -16.21 16.42 -17.08
C SER A 255 -17.04 16.30 -15.81
N VAL A 256 -17.38 15.05 -15.46
CA VAL A 256 -18.09 14.72 -14.22
C VAL A 256 -17.45 13.52 -13.52
N THR A 257 -17.60 13.46 -12.18
CA THR A 257 -17.22 12.33 -11.33
C THR A 257 -18.11 12.26 -10.09
N ASP A 258 -18.04 11.17 -9.33
CA ASP A 258 -18.61 11.11 -7.98
C ASP A 258 -17.50 11.38 -6.93
N TYR A 259 -17.87 11.84 -5.74
CA TYR A 259 -16.92 12.06 -4.64
C TYR A 259 -16.63 10.77 -3.89
N ASN A 260 -17.69 10.12 -3.40
CA ASN A 260 -17.59 8.84 -2.70
C ASN A 260 -18.87 8.01 -2.92
N HIS A 261 -18.85 6.77 -2.43
CA HIS A 261 -19.98 5.85 -2.59
C HIS A 261 -21.08 6.00 -1.55
N ASN A 262 -20.97 6.89 -0.56
CA ASN A 262 -21.96 7.00 0.50
C ASN A 262 -23.38 7.23 -0.01
N THR A 263 -23.51 7.94 -1.13
CA THR A 263 -24.80 8.21 -1.79
C THR A 263 -25.34 7.03 -2.59
N TYR A 264 -24.47 6.05 -2.93
CA TYR A 264 -24.76 4.93 -3.85
C TYR A 264 -24.32 3.56 -3.34
N ILE A 265 -24.04 3.47 -2.03
CA ILE A 265 -23.62 2.20 -1.37
C ILE A 265 -24.62 1.08 -1.71
N LEU A 266 -25.90 1.42 -1.60
CA LEU A 266 -27.03 0.55 -1.96
C LEU A 266 -28.14 1.38 -2.61
N PRO A 267 -28.98 0.80 -3.45
CA PRO A 267 -30.20 1.46 -3.89
C PRO A 267 -31.02 1.94 -2.69
N PRO A 268 -31.65 3.14 -2.74
CA PRO A 268 -32.35 3.72 -1.58
C PRO A 268 -33.40 2.81 -0.95
N LYS A 269 -34.12 2.02 -1.75
CA LYS A 269 -35.12 1.04 -1.24
C LYS A 269 -34.45 -0.04 -0.39
N GLU A 270 -33.32 -0.56 -0.84
CA GLU A 270 -32.58 -1.61 -0.15
C GLU A 270 -31.95 -1.05 1.13
N ALA A 271 -31.30 0.11 1.05
CA ALA A 271 -30.73 0.79 2.20
C ALA A 271 -31.79 1.05 3.29
N ASN A 272 -32.97 1.52 2.90
CA ASN A 272 -34.08 1.73 3.83
C ASN A 272 -34.59 0.42 4.45
N ALA A 273 -34.73 -0.65 3.65
CA ALA A 273 -35.17 -1.94 4.16
C ALA A 273 -34.16 -2.56 5.16
N ARG A 274 -32.86 -2.41 4.92
CA ARG A 274 -31.80 -2.85 5.85
C ARG A 274 -31.85 -2.06 7.16
N ARG A 275 -31.95 -0.72 7.11
CA ARG A 275 -32.03 0.15 8.30
C ARG A 275 -33.26 -0.16 9.16
N GLN A 276 -34.41 -0.41 8.55
CA GLN A 276 -35.62 -0.82 9.28
C GLN A 276 -35.44 -2.13 10.04
N LYS A 277 -34.53 -3.00 9.60
CA LYS A 277 -34.16 -4.25 10.28
C LYS A 277 -32.99 -4.07 11.27
N GLY A 278 -32.54 -2.84 11.53
CA GLY A 278 -31.39 -2.56 12.38
C GLY A 278 -30.04 -2.95 11.77
N GLN A 279 -29.96 -3.15 10.46
CA GLN A 279 -28.75 -3.52 9.75
C GLN A 279 -28.09 -2.25 9.17
N TRP A 280 -27.06 -1.78 9.86
CA TRP A 280 -26.34 -0.55 9.52
C TRP A 280 -24.97 -0.83 8.88
N GLU A 281 -24.55 -2.09 8.83
CA GLU A 281 -23.35 -2.51 8.13
C GLU A 281 -23.69 -2.99 6.71
N VAL A 282 -22.86 -2.63 5.76
CA VAL A 282 -22.91 -3.10 4.37
C VAL A 282 -21.61 -3.84 4.08
N ASP A 283 -21.72 -5.05 3.56
CA ASP A 283 -20.53 -5.75 3.07
C ASP A 283 -19.96 -5.01 1.87
N TYR A 284 -18.67 -4.71 1.91
CA TYR A 284 -18.02 -3.96 0.83
C TYR A 284 -18.18 -4.64 -0.53
N ALA A 285 -18.17 -5.98 -0.56
CA ALA A 285 -18.38 -6.75 -1.78
C ALA A 285 -19.76 -6.51 -2.39
N ASP A 286 -20.81 -6.28 -1.57
CA ASP A 286 -22.19 -6.02 -2.05
C ASP A 286 -22.27 -4.68 -2.81
N ALA A 287 -21.43 -3.70 -2.48
CA ALA A 287 -21.44 -2.38 -3.12
C ALA A 287 -20.76 -2.35 -4.50
N LEU A 288 -19.84 -3.27 -4.79
CA LEU A 288 -19.04 -3.23 -6.02
C LEU A 288 -19.88 -3.31 -7.31
N PRO A 289 -20.92 -4.18 -7.41
CA PRO A 289 -21.78 -4.20 -8.59
C PRO A 289 -22.53 -2.88 -8.81
N HIS A 290 -22.95 -2.20 -7.72
CA HIS A 290 -23.64 -0.92 -7.80
C HIS A 290 -22.72 0.20 -8.31
N SER A 291 -21.46 0.20 -7.91
CA SER A 291 -20.44 1.13 -8.43
C SER A 291 -20.27 0.96 -9.94
N ARG A 292 -20.06 -0.25 -10.41
CA ARG A 292 -19.90 -0.56 -11.84
C ARG A 292 -21.13 -0.17 -12.65
N ALA A 293 -22.32 -0.47 -12.14
CA ALA A 293 -23.58 -0.06 -12.77
C ALA A 293 -23.68 1.48 -12.85
N ARG A 294 -23.27 2.17 -11.80
CA ARG A 294 -23.22 3.63 -11.74
C ARG A 294 -22.28 4.19 -12.80
N TRP A 295 -21.06 3.70 -12.94
CA TRP A 295 -20.12 4.15 -13.96
C TRP A 295 -20.70 3.98 -15.36
N THR A 296 -21.23 2.79 -15.65
CA THR A 296 -21.85 2.47 -16.93
C THR A 296 -23.03 3.40 -17.26
N GLU A 297 -23.84 3.72 -16.25
CA GLU A 297 -24.98 4.64 -16.46
C GLU A 297 -24.51 6.07 -16.69
N MET A 298 -23.62 6.60 -15.85
CA MET A 298 -23.17 8.00 -15.94
C MET A 298 -22.34 8.26 -17.21
N ALA A 299 -21.59 7.27 -17.69
CA ALA A 299 -20.83 7.38 -18.94
C ALA A 299 -21.70 7.52 -20.20
N LYS A 300 -23.01 7.22 -20.14
CA LYS A 300 -23.96 7.54 -21.21
C LYS A 300 -24.18 9.04 -21.35
N GLY A 301 -23.84 9.83 -20.34
CA GLY A 301 -24.00 11.27 -20.32
C GLY A 301 -23.18 12.00 -21.40
N ALA A 302 -23.48 13.28 -21.57
CA ALA A 302 -22.88 14.13 -22.62
C ALA A 302 -21.45 14.59 -22.32
N LEU A 303 -20.94 14.37 -21.08
CA LEU A 303 -19.59 14.68 -20.64
C LEU A 303 -18.80 13.40 -20.32
N PRO A 304 -17.45 13.44 -20.40
CA PRO A 304 -16.60 12.40 -19.83
C PRO A 304 -16.94 12.14 -18.36
N TYR A 305 -17.08 10.87 -18.01
CA TYR A 305 -17.26 10.44 -16.61
C TYR A 305 -15.99 9.77 -16.10
N PHE A 306 -15.47 10.22 -14.97
CA PHE A 306 -14.31 9.62 -14.32
C PHE A 306 -14.77 8.65 -13.23
N PRO A 307 -14.46 7.34 -13.34
CA PRO A 307 -14.89 6.37 -12.37
C PRO A 307 -14.21 6.63 -11.02
N GLN A 308 -14.98 6.51 -9.95
CA GLN A 308 -14.54 6.72 -8.58
C GLN A 308 -14.54 5.39 -7.81
N VAL A 309 -13.51 5.16 -7.00
CA VAL A 309 -13.33 4.02 -6.10
C VAL A 309 -13.06 4.52 -4.68
N THR A 310 -13.62 3.85 -3.67
CA THR A 310 -13.31 4.15 -2.27
C THR A 310 -12.74 2.93 -1.56
N THR A 311 -11.89 3.13 -0.55
CA THR A 311 -11.40 2.07 0.34
C THR A 311 -12.44 1.62 1.36
N GLY A 312 -13.44 2.46 1.62
CA GLY A 312 -14.49 2.20 2.58
C GLY A 312 -15.42 3.39 2.80
N TRP A 313 -16.24 3.29 3.83
CA TRP A 313 -17.01 4.38 4.41
C TRP A 313 -17.29 4.07 5.87
N ASP A 314 -16.85 4.92 6.78
CA ASP A 314 -17.07 4.82 8.22
C ASP A 314 -17.02 6.21 8.90
N SER A 315 -18.15 6.82 9.07
CA SER A 315 -18.28 8.12 9.76
C SER A 315 -18.45 8.01 11.29
N THR A 316 -18.29 6.81 11.85
CA THR A 316 -18.48 6.59 13.29
C THR A 316 -17.51 7.34 14.20
N PRO A 317 -16.26 7.70 13.80
CA PRO A 317 -15.41 8.59 14.59
C PRO A 317 -16.00 9.97 14.81
N ARG A 318 -16.86 10.46 13.89
CA ARG A 318 -17.60 11.72 14.03
C ARG A 318 -18.86 11.60 14.89
N CYS A 319 -19.29 10.38 15.23
CA CYS A 319 -20.45 10.15 16.09
C CYS A 319 -20.09 10.29 17.57
N ARG A 320 -21.07 10.59 18.40
CA ARG A 320 -20.90 10.59 19.86
C ARG A 320 -20.55 9.19 20.37
N PRO A 321 -19.51 9.03 21.22
CA PRO A 321 -19.12 7.72 21.74
C PRO A 321 -20.20 7.04 22.58
N ASP A 322 -21.07 7.83 23.22
CA ASP A 322 -22.17 7.41 24.10
C ASP A 322 -23.50 7.16 23.36
N GLU A 323 -23.60 7.52 22.06
CA GLU A 323 -24.81 7.23 21.28
C GLU A 323 -24.94 5.73 21.02
N PRO A 324 -26.09 5.09 21.33
CA PRO A 324 -26.31 3.68 21.11
C PRO A 324 -26.26 3.28 19.63
N TYR A 325 -25.64 2.13 19.36
CA TYR A 325 -25.62 1.50 18.04
C TYR A 325 -26.45 0.21 18.06
N PRO A 326 -27.23 -0.11 17.05
CA PRO A 326 -27.42 0.59 15.78
C PRO A 326 -28.20 1.90 15.91
N TRP A 327 -27.98 2.81 14.96
CA TRP A 327 -28.55 4.15 15.00
C TRP A 327 -30.08 4.15 14.89
N LYS A 328 -30.73 5.10 15.56
CA LYS A 328 -32.20 5.28 15.48
C LYS A 328 -32.64 6.06 14.24
N LYS A 329 -31.74 6.84 13.64
CA LYS A 329 -32.01 7.72 12.50
C LYS A 329 -30.81 7.79 11.58
N ASP A 330 -31.08 7.77 10.26
CA ASP A 330 -30.08 8.03 9.24
C ASP A 330 -29.91 9.53 9.06
N GLU A 331 -28.88 10.06 9.66
CA GLU A 331 -28.54 11.48 9.64
C GLU A 331 -27.02 11.62 9.83
N TYR A 332 -26.33 12.07 8.79
CA TYR A 332 -24.88 12.22 8.87
C TYR A 332 -24.44 12.94 10.15
N PRO A 333 -23.41 12.46 10.91
CA PRO A 333 -22.52 11.34 10.59
C PRO A 333 -23.06 9.94 10.95
N TYR A 334 -24.24 9.82 11.48
CA TYR A 334 -24.91 8.56 11.86
C TYR A 334 -25.45 7.87 10.60
N SER A 335 -24.56 7.20 9.86
CA SER A 335 -24.84 6.58 8.56
C SER A 335 -24.46 5.10 8.53
N MET A 336 -24.84 4.41 7.45
CA MET A 336 -24.38 3.05 7.20
C MET A 336 -22.87 3.00 7.05
N THR A 337 -22.26 1.91 7.50
CA THR A 337 -20.81 1.72 7.51
C THR A 337 -20.45 0.48 6.70
N PHE A 338 -19.34 0.52 5.96
CA PHE A 338 -18.81 -0.67 5.30
C PHE A 338 -18.12 -1.59 6.31
N ARG A 339 -18.31 -2.89 6.08
CA ARG A 339 -17.52 -3.95 6.71
C ARG A 339 -16.86 -4.81 5.65
N ASN A 340 -15.88 -5.62 6.05
CA ASN A 340 -15.13 -6.54 5.17
C ASN A 340 -14.46 -5.84 3.96
N ASN A 341 -14.17 -4.56 4.07
CA ASN A 341 -13.41 -3.79 3.09
C ASN A 341 -11.94 -4.22 3.16
N THR A 342 -11.56 -5.18 2.32
CA THR A 342 -10.19 -5.71 2.27
C THR A 342 -9.37 -5.09 1.14
N PRO A 343 -8.04 -5.01 1.28
CA PRO A 343 -7.15 -4.57 0.21
C PRO A 343 -7.34 -5.33 -1.11
N ASP A 344 -7.65 -6.63 -1.08
CA ASP A 344 -7.85 -7.42 -2.29
C ASP A 344 -9.16 -7.04 -3.02
N LEU A 345 -10.26 -6.84 -2.29
CA LEU A 345 -11.51 -6.34 -2.87
C LEU A 345 -11.32 -4.95 -3.48
N PHE A 346 -10.63 -4.06 -2.78
CA PHE A 346 -10.31 -2.73 -3.28
C PHE A 346 -9.42 -2.80 -4.53
N ARG A 347 -8.38 -3.63 -4.55
CA ARG A 347 -7.51 -3.83 -5.71
C ARG A 347 -8.29 -4.26 -6.96
N ARG A 348 -9.21 -5.21 -6.80
CA ARG A 348 -10.09 -5.66 -7.90
C ARG A 348 -10.99 -4.52 -8.40
N HIS A 349 -11.60 -3.78 -7.49
CA HIS A 349 -12.43 -2.63 -7.83
C HIS A 349 -11.65 -1.53 -8.54
N LEU A 350 -10.43 -1.25 -8.09
CA LEU A 350 -9.54 -0.27 -8.70
C LEU A 350 -9.05 -0.70 -10.09
N ALA A 351 -8.77 -1.99 -10.29
CA ALA A 351 -8.43 -2.55 -11.60
C ALA A 351 -9.60 -2.44 -12.57
N ASP A 352 -10.85 -2.69 -12.12
CA ASP A 352 -12.05 -2.50 -12.92
C ASP A 352 -12.24 -1.03 -13.32
N ALA A 353 -12.00 -0.09 -12.41
CA ALA A 353 -12.11 1.34 -12.69
C ALA A 353 -11.04 1.80 -13.72
N LYS A 354 -9.82 1.27 -13.60
CA LYS A 354 -8.75 1.52 -14.58
C LYS A 354 -9.13 0.98 -15.96
N ALA A 355 -9.58 -0.27 -16.03
CA ALA A 355 -10.02 -0.88 -17.28
C ALA A 355 -11.21 -0.11 -17.90
N PHE A 356 -12.15 0.36 -17.08
CA PHE A 356 -13.25 1.22 -17.52
C PHE A 356 -12.75 2.53 -18.15
N ALA A 357 -11.80 3.22 -17.49
CA ALA A 357 -11.22 4.46 -17.99
C ALA A 357 -10.43 4.25 -19.30
N GLU A 358 -9.74 3.10 -19.43
CA GLU A 358 -9.01 2.72 -20.66
C GLU A 358 -9.95 2.48 -21.83
N GLN A 359 -11.13 1.89 -21.57
CA GLN A 359 -12.10 1.49 -22.60
C GLN A 359 -13.07 2.61 -22.99
N ASP A 360 -13.37 3.55 -22.09
CA ASP A 360 -14.27 4.66 -22.42
C ASP A 360 -13.55 5.70 -23.31
N PRO A 361 -13.99 5.88 -24.58
CA PRO A 361 -13.35 6.83 -25.50
C PRO A 361 -13.46 8.28 -25.03
N LYS A 362 -14.43 8.62 -24.20
CA LYS A 362 -14.60 9.97 -23.65
C LYS A 362 -13.70 10.25 -22.45
N ASN A 363 -13.31 9.24 -21.72
CA ASN A 363 -12.43 9.41 -20.55
C ASN A 363 -10.98 9.63 -21.03
N PRO A 364 -10.32 10.74 -20.68
CA PRO A 364 -8.93 11.01 -21.08
C PRO A 364 -7.89 10.19 -20.31
N GLY A 365 -8.28 9.16 -19.59
CA GLY A 365 -7.42 8.34 -18.74
C GLY A 365 -7.37 8.85 -17.31
N VAL A 366 -8.53 9.01 -16.66
CA VAL A 366 -8.61 9.47 -15.27
C VAL A 366 -9.43 8.53 -14.42
N VAL A 367 -8.88 8.14 -13.27
CA VAL A 367 -9.56 7.37 -12.21
C VAL A 367 -9.43 8.12 -10.90
N TYR A 368 -10.52 8.22 -10.14
CA TYR A 368 -10.54 8.82 -8.82
C TYR A 368 -10.48 7.77 -7.71
N VAL A 369 -9.70 8.07 -6.67
CA VAL A 369 -9.71 7.33 -5.40
C VAL A 369 -10.11 8.28 -4.28
N ASN A 370 -11.16 7.95 -3.53
CA ASN A 370 -11.53 8.63 -2.32
C ASN A 370 -11.23 7.71 -1.14
N GLY A 371 -10.27 8.04 -0.26
CA GLY A 371 -9.40 9.20 -0.26
C GLY A 371 -8.04 8.80 0.30
N TRP A 372 -7.11 9.75 0.33
CA TRP A 372 -5.78 9.51 0.91
C TRP A 372 -5.85 9.31 2.42
N ASN A 373 -6.55 10.21 3.12
CA ASN A 373 -6.39 10.43 4.56
C ASN A 373 -7.68 10.85 5.30
N GLU A 374 -8.88 10.62 4.76
CA GLU A 374 -10.10 11.01 5.46
C GLU A 374 -10.51 9.95 6.52
N TYR A 375 -9.71 9.87 7.58
CA TYR A 375 -9.81 8.85 8.63
C TYR A 375 -11.14 8.89 9.41
N THR A 376 -11.77 10.07 9.51
CA THR A 376 -13.04 10.23 10.23
C THR A 376 -14.25 9.84 9.39
N GLU A 377 -14.03 9.48 8.10
CA GLU A 377 -15.04 8.89 7.22
C GLU A 377 -14.65 7.49 6.71
N GLY A 378 -13.51 6.95 7.21
CA GLY A 378 -13.08 5.60 6.85
C GLY A 378 -12.59 5.46 5.41
N THR A 379 -12.19 6.57 4.77
CA THR A 379 -11.63 6.60 3.43
C THR A 379 -10.15 6.97 3.48
N TYR A 380 -9.28 5.95 3.44
CA TYR A 380 -7.85 6.16 3.60
C TYR A 380 -7.03 5.10 2.86
N LEU A 381 -5.91 5.53 2.31
CA LEU A 381 -4.87 4.65 1.73
C LEU A 381 -3.66 4.52 2.65
N VAL A 382 -3.51 5.43 3.60
CA VAL A 382 -2.35 5.50 4.50
C VAL A 382 -2.20 4.20 5.30
N PRO A 383 -0.98 3.65 5.40
CA PRO A 383 -0.69 2.43 6.16
C PRO A 383 -1.10 2.53 7.64
N ASN A 384 -1.73 1.47 8.15
CA ASN A 384 -2.37 1.50 9.47
C ASN A 384 -2.39 0.14 10.18
N ASN A 385 -2.90 0.13 11.43
CA ASN A 385 -2.91 -1.04 12.33
C ASN A 385 -3.84 -2.18 11.90
N PHE A 386 -4.80 -1.98 10.99
CA PHE A 386 -5.74 -3.00 10.55
C PHE A 386 -5.32 -3.66 9.24
N ASP A 387 -4.96 -2.85 8.25
CA ASP A 387 -4.71 -3.30 6.88
C ASP A 387 -3.21 -3.27 6.52
N SER A 388 -2.34 -2.86 7.46
CA SER A 388 -0.93 -2.58 7.17
C SER A 388 -0.82 -1.55 6.03
N ASP A 389 -0.03 -1.82 5.01
CA ASP A 389 0.08 -1.04 3.77
C ASP A 389 -0.75 -1.64 2.61
N GLY A 390 -1.69 -2.54 2.92
CA GLY A 390 -2.40 -3.34 1.93
C GLY A 390 -3.17 -2.52 0.89
N PHE A 391 -3.87 -1.45 1.30
CA PHE A 391 -4.57 -0.58 0.36
C PHE A 391 -3.60 0.17 -0.55
N LEU A 392 -2.48 0.63 -0.02
CA LEU A 392 -1.45 1.31 -0.80
C LEU A 392 -0.77 0.36 -1.80
N ARG A 393 -0.48 -0.88 -1.39
CA ARG A 393 0.01 -1.94 -2.29
C ARG A 393 -1.00 -2.25 -3.39
N ALA A 394 -2.29 -2.26 -3.08
CA ALA A 394 -3.32 -2.47 -4.09
C ALA A 394 -3.29 -1.40 -5.20
N VAL A 395 -3.01 -0.14 -4.84
CA VAL A 395 -2.79 0.93 -5.83
C VAL A 395 -1.53 0.66 -6.65
N ALA A 396 -0.42 0.29 -6.01
CA ALA A 396 0.85 -0.02 -6.67
C ALA A 396 0.73 -1.22 -7.63
N ASP A 397 -0.04 -2.24 -7.27
CA ASP A 397 -0.31 -3.40 -8.13
C ASP A 397 -1.06 -3.03 -9.41
N VAL A 398 -1.96 -2.03 -9.34
CA VAL A 398 -2.79 -1.59 -10.47
C VAL A 398 -2.07 -0.56 -11.34
N PHE A 399 -1.38 0.40 -10.75
CA PHE A 399 -0.73 1.50 -11.47
C PHE A 399 0.77 1.30 -11.69
N GLY A 400 1.44 0.47 -10.90
CA GLY A 400 2.77 -0.07 -11.15
C GLY A 400 3.92 0.94 -11.18
N ARG A 401 3.73 2.16 -10.69
CA ARG A 401 4.77 3.19 -10.73
C ARG A 401 5.68 3.10 -9.51
N ARG A 402 7.00 3.20 -9.76
CA ARG A 402 8.02 3.32 -8.72
C ARG A 402 8.89 4.54 -9.02
N PRO A 403 9.48 5.19 -8.00
CA PRO A 403 10.35 6.34 -8.20
C PRO A 403 11.63 5.93 -8.95
N ALA A 404 12.26 6.90 -9.61
CA ALA A 404 13.51 6.68 -10.35
C ALA A 404 14.71 6.40 -9.43
N ASP A 405 14.75 7.04 -8.24
CA ASP A 405 15.93 7.03 -7.38
C ASP A 405 15.70 6.33 -6.03
N GLU A 406 14.54 6.52 -5.41
CA GLU A 406 14.22 5.98 -4.09
C GLU A 406 12.80 5.42 -4.00
N TYR A 407 12.64 4.43 -3.16
CA TYR A 407 11.37 3.79 -2.84
C TYR A 407 11.11 3.83 -1.34
N THR A 408 10.01 4.49 -0.94
CA THR A 408 9.57 4.53 0.46
C THR A 408 8.40 3.59 0.66
N TYR A 409 8.45 2.79 1.70
CA TYR A 409 7.42 1.82 2.06
C TYR A 409 7.30 1.71 3.58
N VAL A 410 6.23 1.06 4.06
CA VAL A 410 6.09 0.71 5.47
C VAL A 410 6.66 -0.68 5.70
N ASN A 411 7.63 -0.77 6.59
CA ASN A 411 8.18 -2.06 6.99
C ASN A 411 7.10 -2.89 7.72
N PRO A 412 6.75 -4.09 7.23
CA PRO A 412 5.66 -4.88 7.80
C PRO A 412 5.93 -5.38 9.22
N SER A 413 7.19 -5.47 9.63
CA SER A 413 7.58 -5.96 10.96
C SER A 413 7.69 -4.85 12.00
N THR A 414 8.37 -3.74 11.65
CA THR A 414 8.61 -2.62 12.58
C THR A 414 7.53 -1.55 12.53
N LYS A 415 6.68 -1.57 11.49
CA LYS A 415 5.67 -0.55 11.20
C LYS A 415 6.25 0.86 10.98
N ALA A 416 7.55 0.94 10.72
CA ALA A 416 8.26 2.17 10.44
C ALA A 416 8.33 2.44 8.93
N LEU A 417 8.43 3.71 8.56
CA LEU A 417 8.77 4.11 7.20
C LEU A 417 10.25 3.81 6.92
N CYS A 418 10.50 3.14 5.81
CA CYS A 418 11.83 2.82 5.32
C CYS A 418 11.99 3.35 3.90
N THR A 419 13.18 3.87 3.58
CA THR A 419 13.53 4.33 2.25
C THR A 419 14.74 3.55 1.75
N ILE A 420 14.59 2.92 0.58
CA ILE A 420 15.64 2.17 -0.11
C ILE A 420 15.86 2.75 -1.51
N PRO A 421 16.99 2.48 -2.18
CA PRO A 421 17.13 2.78 -3.60
C PRO A 421 15.96 2.18 -4.39
N ALA A 422 15.53 2.85 -5.44
CA ALA A 422 14.56 2.25 -6.34
C ALA A 422 15.20 1.05 -7.07
N PRO A 423 14.48 -0.07 -7.21
CA PRO A 423 15.00 -1.20 -7.97
C PRO A 423 15.16 -0.84 -9.46
N ASP A 424 16.23 -1.31 -10.08
CA ASP A 424 16.44 -1.18 -11.52
C ASP A 424 15.41 -1.99 -12.31
N ARG A 425 14.97 -3.12 -11.73
CA ARG A 425 13.83 -3.91 -12.20
C ARG A 425 12.94 -4.26 -11.02
N ALA A 426 11.71 -3.77 -11.05
CA ALA A 426 10.75 -3.94 -9.96
C ALA A 426 9.70 -5.00 -10.28
N ASN A 427 9.31 -5.81 -9.29
CA ASN A 427 8.21 -6.76 -9.36
C ASN A 427 8.30 -7.75 -10.56
N VAL A 428 9.51 -8.18 -10.92
CA VAL A 428 9.69 -9.12 -12.02
C VAL A 428 9.17 -10.49 -11.62
N ALA A 429 8.12 -10.96 -12.28
CA ALA A 429 7.49 -12.24 -11.98
C ALA A 429 8.38 -13.41 -12.41
N TYR A 430 8.62 -14.36 -11.50
CA TYR A 430 9.27 -15.64 -11.79
C TYR A 430 8.28 -16.82 -11.78
N GLY A 431 7.02 -16.55 -11.45
CA GLY A 431 5.93 -17.52 -11.42
C GLY A 431 4.55 -16.83 -11.47
N PRO A 432 3.47 -17.62 -11.55
CA PRO A 432 2.12 -17.09 -11.76
C PRO A 432 1.49 -16.43 -10.53
N HIS A 433 2.02 -16.69 -9.32
CA HIS A 433 1.43 -16.14 -8.10
C HIS A 433 1.90 -14.69 -7.85
N PRO A 434 1.06 -13.77 -7.36
CA PRO A 434 1.42 -12.37 -7.14
C PRO A 434 2.64 -12.13 -6.23
N LYS A 435 2.97 -13.07 -5.35
CA LYS A 435 4.16 -13.02 -4.49
C LYS A 435 5.41 -13.64 -5.11
N GLN A 436 5.29 -14.36 -6.22
CA GLN A 436 6.42 -14.94 -6.93
C GLN A 436 7.10 -13.88 -7.81
N LYS A 437 7.76 -12.93 -7.17
CA LYS A 437 8.41 -11.78 -7.79
C LYS A 437 9.78 -11.53 -7.18
N VAL A 438 10.64 -10.89 -7.97
CA VAL A 438 11.93 -10.37 -7.50
C VAL A 438 12.07 -8.90 -7.85
N ASP A 439 12.78 -8.16 -7.00
CA ASP A 439 13.30 -6.82 -7.28
C ASP A 439 14.82 -6.89 -7.48
N LEU A 440 15.32 -6.29 -8.55
CA LEU A 440 16.74 -6.22 -8.84
C LEU A 440 17.27 -4.79 -8.60
N PHE A 441 18.36 -4.69 -7.88
CA PHE A 441 19.08 -3.44 -7.62
C PHE A 441 20.52 -3.59 -8.12
N LEU A 442 20.98 -2.66 -8.95
CA LEU A 442 22.32 -2.67 -9.52
C LEU A 442 23.21 -1.56 -8.94
N PRO A 443 24.50 -1.82 -8.76
CA PRO A 443 25.47 -0.80 -8.37
C PRO A 443 25.53 0.33 -9.39
N LYS A 444 25.36 1.58 -8.96
CA LYS A 444 25.43 2.75 -9.84
C LYS A 444 26.89 3.18 -10.08
N GLY A 445 27.16 3.70 -11.28
CA GLY A 445 28.51 4.21 -11.64
C GLY A 445 29.60 3.14 -11.76
N ARG A 446 29.27 1.86 -11.80
CA ARG A 446 30.20 0.73 -11.95
C ARG A 446 29.88 -0.11 -13.18
N LYS A 447 30.88 -0.84 -13.68
CA LYS A 447 30.70 -1.80 -14.77
C LYS A 447 30.64 -3.22 -14.19
N GLY A 448 29.63 -4.00 -14.65
CA GLY A 448 29.49 -5.42 -14.33
C GLY A 448 30.34 -6.32 -15.25
N PRO A 449 30.13 -7.66 -15.25
CA PRO A 449 29.02 -8.30 -14.52
C PRO A 449 29.19 -8.29 -13.00
N PHE A 450 28.09 -8.05 -12.28
CA PHE A 450 28.09 -7.87 -10.83
C PHE A 450 27.90 -9.21 -10.10
N PRO A 451 28.66 -9.50 -9.01
CA PRO A 451 28.29 -10.55 -8.07
C PRO A 451 26.85 -10.34 -7.57
N VAL A 452 26.16 -11.44 -7.23
CA VAL A 452 24.75 -11.39 -6.85
C VAL A 452 24.58 -11.67 -5.37
N PHE A 453 23.83 -10.83 -4.68
CA PHE A 453 23.41 -11.01 -3.31
C PHE A 453 21.88 -11.15 -3.26
N MET A 454 21.38 -12.38 -3.17
CA MET A 454 19.95 -12.65 -3.13
C MET A 454 19.49 -12.70 -1.67
N TYR A 455 18.52 -11.86 -1.34
CA TYR A 455 17.92 -11.75 -0.02
C TYR A 455 16.53 -12.38 0.03
N ILE A 456 16.32 -13.26 1.01
CA ILE A 456 15.05 -13.97 1.27
C ILE A 456 14.49 -13.46 2.58
N HIS A 457 13.27 -12.91 2.55
CA HIS A 457 12.66 -12.30 3.72
C HIS A 457 12.25 -13.31 4.80
N GLY A 458 12.16 -12.84 6.04
CA GLY A 458 11.67 -13.58 7.18
C GLY A 458 10.13 -13.62 7.26
N GLY A 459 9.61 -13.83 8.50
CA GLY A 459 8.17 -13.84 8.77
C GLY A 459 7.57 -15.23 8.91
N GLY A 460 8.39 -16.24 9.27
CA GLY A 460 7.90 -17.60 9.58
C GLY A 460 7.22 -18.28 8.39
N TRP A 461 7.58 -17.96 7.17
CA TRP A 461 6.91 -18.40 5.92
C TRP A 461 5.40 -18.10 5.87
N SER A 462 4.91 -17.22 6.74
CA SER A 462 3.49 -16.88 6.88
C SER A 462 3.22 -15.37 6.77
N ALA A 463 4.27 -14.57 6.72
CA ALA A 463 4.23 -13.12 6.62
C ALA A 463 5.56 -12.59 6.06
N GLY A 464 5.68 -11.28 5.92
CA GLY A 464 6.89 -10.61 5.46
C GLY A 464 6.74 -10.03 4.06
N ALA A 465 7.83 -9.48 3.54
CA ALA A 465 7.93 -8.95 2.17
C ALA A 465 9.40 -8.84 1.78
N MET A 466 9.68 -8.80 0.49
CA MET A 466 11.05 -8.70 -0.03
C MET A 466 11.79 -7.43 0.40
N GLU A 467 11.07 -6.40 0.85
CA GLU A 467 11.62 -5.15 1.38
C GLU A 467 11.63 -5.15 2.92
N ASP A 468 12.12 -6.18 3.55
CA ASP A 468 12.19 -6.22 5.03
C ASP A 468 13.27 -5.29 5.60
N HIS A 469 13.22 -5.06 6.91
CA HIS A 469 14.09 -4.08 7.58
C HIS A 469 15.57 -4.44 7.57
N ILE A 470 15.93 -5.72 7.47
CA ILE A 470 17.33 -6.17 7.42
C ILE A 470 17.94 -5.80 6.07
N LEU A 471 17.22 -6.09 4.99
CA LEU A 471 17.64 -5.67 3.65
C LEU A 471 17.66 -4.15 3.53
N ALA A 472 16.61 -3.47 3.96
CA ALA A 472 16.50 -2.02 3.88
C ALA A 472 17.66 -1.28 4.56
N ALA A 473 18.09 -1.76 5.73
CA ALA A 473 19.21 -1.18 6.45
C ALA A 473 20.58 -1.42 5.79
N SER A 474 20.70 -2.43 4.93
CA SER A 474 21.99 -2.91 4.42
C SER A 474 22.18 -2.70 2.91
N ILE A 475 21.11 -2.48 2.16
CA ILE A 475 21.12 -2.50 0.69
C ILE A 475 22.11 -1.52 0.08
N ARG A 476 22.18 -0.28 0.57
CA ARG A 476 23.13 0.73 0.09
C ARG A 476 24.57 0.27 0.28
N ALA A 477 24.88 -0.24 1.47
CA ALA A 477 26.21 -0.72 1.79
C ALA A 477 26.67 -1.90 0.92
N ILE A 478 25.73 -2.75 0.46
CA ILE A 478 26.01 -3.86 -0.46
C ILE A 478 26.23 -3.31 -1.88
N LEU A 479 25.37 -2.44 -2.36
CA LEU A 479 25.47 -1.81 -3.70
C LEU A 479 26.78 -0.99 -3.83
N ASP A 480 27.16 -0.24 -2.80
CA ASP A 480 28.40 0.56 -2.76
C ASP A 480 29.66 -0.31 -2.87
N ARG A 481 29.58 -1.58 -2.47
CA ARG A 481 30.66 -2.56 -2.66
C ARG A 481 30.74 -3.10 -4.09
N GLY A 482 29.76 -2.82 -4.93
CA GLY A 482 29.70 -3.30 -6.30
C GLY A 482 29.02 -4.66 -6.44
N VAL A 483 28.15 -5.03 -5.52
CA VAL A 483 27.36 -6.26 -5.54
C VAL A 483 25.92 -5.94 -5.86
N ALA A 484 25.34 -6.62 -6.86
CA ALA A 484 23.92 -6.51 -7.18
C ALA A 484 23.08 -7.18 -6.09
N VAL A 485 21.92 -6.59 -5.77
CA VAL A 485 20.99 -7.13 -4.77
C VAL A 485 19.73 -7.61 -5.46
N VAL A 486 19.24 -8.78 -5.06
CA VAL A 486 17.95 -9.32 -5.46
C VAL A 486 17.09 -9.53 -4.23
N GLY A 487 16.04 -8.73 -4.09
CA GLY A 487 14.98 -8.96 -3.09
C GLY A 487 14.01 -10.03 -3.59
N THR A 488 13.67 -11.02 -2.76
CA THR A 488 12.89 -12.18 -3.19
C THR A 488 11.60 -12.32 -2.41
N GLY A 489 10.47 -12.26 -3.11
CA GLY A 489 9.16 -12.64 -2.60
C GLY A 489 8.88 -14.12 -2.87
N TYR A 490 8.03 -14.73 -2.05
CA TYR A 490 7.60 -16.14 -2.21
C TYR A 490 6.20 -16.32 -1.59
N ARG A 491 5.48 -17.37 -2.01
CA ARG A 491 4.17 -17.73 -1.42
C ARG A 491 4.33 -18.11 0.05
N TYR A 492 3.36 -17.72 0.86
CA TYR A 492 3.33 -18.18 2.25
C TYR A 492 2.81 -19.61 2.36
N ILE A 493 3.02 -20.24 3.51
CA ILE A 493 2.54 -21.60 3.81
C ILE A 493 1.05 -21.77 3.47
N GLN A 494 0.22 -20.78 3.78
CA GLN A 494 -1.22 -20.84 3.53
C GLN A 494 -1.56 -20.91 2.03
N GLU A 495 -0.74 -20.30 1.19
CA GLU A 495 -0.90 -20.23 -0.27
C GLU A 495 -0.23 -21.40 -0.98
N ALA A 496 0.89 -21.88 -0.45
CA ALA A 496 1.67 -23.00 -0.98
C ALA A 496 1.21 -24.39 -0.48
N ARG A 497 0.34 -24.44 0.52
CA ARG A 497 -0.12 -25.67 1.17
C ARG A 497 -0.77 -26.67 0.21
N GLY A 498 -1.38 -26.17 -0.87
CA GLY A 498 -1.99 -27.02 -1.90
C GLY A 498 -1.01 -27.92 -2.61
N ASP A 499 0.27 -27.52 -2.71
CA ASP A 499 1.32 -28.27 -3.40
C ASP A 499 1.76 -29.49 -2.58
N ASN A 500 1.80 -29.33 -1.24
CA ASN A 500 2.12 -30.43 -0.30
C ASN A 500 1.44 -30.21 1.05
N PRO A 501 0.20 -30.69 1.26
CA PRO A 501 -0.55 -30.48 2.50
C PRO A 501 0.15 -31.03 3.76
N ASN A 502 0.93 -32.11 3.62
CA ASN A 502 1.63 -32.74 4.72
C ASN A 502 2.99 -32.09 5.01
N PHE A 503 3.46 -31.23 4.11
CA PHE A 503 4.74 -30.54 4.23
C PHE A 503 4.63 -29.12 3.67
N PRO A 504 3.86 -28.25 4.33
CA PRO A 504 3.43 -27.00 3.74
C PRO A 504 4.57 -25.99 3.47
N VAL A 505 5.70 -26.07 4.17
CA VAL A 505 6.84 -25.19 3.92
C VAL A 505 7.58 -25.52 2.61
N ALA A 506 7.42 -26.74 2.07
CA ALA A 506 8.12 -27.16 0.85
C ALA A 506 7.88 -26.20 -0.31
N GLY A 507 6.63 -25.78 -0.57
CA GLY A 507 6.31 -24.85 -1.64
C GLY A 507 6.94 -23.47 -1.47
N CYS A 508 7.15 -23.00 -0.22
CA CYS A 508 7.88 -21.76 0.04
C CYS A 508 9.37 -21.87 -0.34
N LEU A 509 9.97 -23.03 -0.07
CA LEU A 509 11.36 -23.30 -0.39
C LEU A 509 11.57 -23.48 -1.89
N ASP A 510 10.64 -24.17 -2.54
CA ASP A 510 10.64 -24.39 -4.00
C ASP A 510 10.49 -23.04 -4.74
N ASP A 511 9.66 -22.14 -4.26
CA ASP A 511 9.54 -20.79 -4.80
C ASP A 511 10.88 -20.05 -4.74
N CYS A 512 11.58 -20.09 -3.61
CA CYS A 512 12.88 -19.43 -3.45
C CYS A 512 13.96 -20.07 -4.36
N GLU A 513 13.93 -21.38 -4.56
CA GLU A 513 14.81 -22.06 -5.50
C GLU A 513 14.48 -21.67 -6.95
N HIS A 514 13.21 -21.61 -7.32
CA HIS A 514 12.77 -21.13 -8.65
C HIS A 514 13.21 -19.69 -8.88
N ALA A 515 13.06 -18.80 -7.90
CA ALA A 515 13.53 -17.42 -7.99
C ALA A 515 15.05 -17.36 -8.26
N LEU A 516 15.86 -18.16 -7.56
CA LEU A 516 17.30 -18.22 -7.80
C LEU A 516 17.63 -18.73 -9.20
N LYS A 517 16.98 -19.80 -9.67
CA LYS A 517 17.15 -20.32 -11.04
C LYS A 517 16.72 -19.30 -12.09
N PHE A 518 15.65 -18.57 -11.84
CA PHE A 518 15.16 -17.49 -12.69
C PHE A 518 16.20 -16.36 -12.80
N VAL A 519 16.77 -15.91 -11.69
CA VAL A 519 17.85 -14.89 -11.67
C VAL A 519 19.06 -15.37 -12.47
N LYS A 520 19.46 -16.64 -12.30
CA LYS A 520 20.57 -17.23 -13.08
C LYS A 520 20.28 -17.26 -14.57
N ALA A 521 19.07 -17.59 -14.97
CA ALA A 521 18.67 -17.61 -16.38
C ALA A 521 18.70 -16.22 -17.03
N HIS A 522 18.50 -15.15 -16.27
CA HIS A 522 18.53 -13.77 -16.76
C HIS A 522 19.88 -13.07 -16.53
N ALA A 523 20.91 -13.79 -16.09
CA ALA A 523 22.18 -13.20 -15.68
C ALA A 523 22.85 -12.35 -16.78
N ALA A 524 22.86 -12.82 -18.01
CA ALA A 524 23.44 -12.09 -19.14
C ALA A 524 22.68 -10.79 -19.43
N GLU A 525 21.35 -10.84 -19.43
CA GLU A 525 20.47 -9.69 -19.65
C GLU A 525 20.61 -8.65 -18.52
N TRP A 526 20.79 -9.10 -17.28
CA TRP A 526 20.86 -8.26 -16.09
C TRP A 526 22.28 -7.89 -15.68
N ASN A 527 23.28 -8.28 -16.48
CA ASN A 527 24.69 -8.01 -16.24
C ASN A 527 25.19 -8.53 -14.88
N LEU A 528 24.84 -9.79 -14.56
CA LEU A 528 25.13 -10.47 -13.29
C LEU A 528 26.19 -11.56 -13.48
N ASP A 529 27.05 -11.73 -12.47
CA ASP A 529 28.01 -12.81 -12.36
C ASP A 529 27.49 -13.90 -11.43
N THR A 530 26.93 -14.95 -12.01
CA THR A 530 26.36 -16.08 -11.26
C THR A 530 27.40 -17.10 -10.77
N SER A 531 28.68 -16.91 -11.02
CA SER A 531 29.75 -17.67 -10.35
C SER A 531 30.00 -17.17 -8.93
N ARG A 532 29.52 -15.98 -8.61
CA ARG A 532 29.68 -15.31 -7.30
C ARG A 532 28.31 -14.94 -6.72
N ILE A 533 27.57 -15.95 -6.24
CA ILE A 533 26.27 -15.78 -5.63
C ILE A 533 26.37 -15.91 -4.10
N GLY A 534 25.88 -14.92 -3.39
CA GLY A 534 25.60 -14.98 -1.95
C GLY A 534 24.11 -15.07 -1.67
N LEU A 535 23.73 -15.84 -0.66
CA LEU A 535 22.36 -15.82 -0.12
C LEU A 535 22.32 -15.22 1.28
N ALA A 536 21.27 -14.50 1.56
CA ALA A 536 20.99 -13.99 2.90
C ALA A 536 19.50 -14.05 3.22
N GLY A 537 19.21 -13.94 4.50
CA GLY A 537 17.83 -13.79 4.96
C GLY A 537 17.77 -13.60 6.46
N GLY A 538 16.60 -13.15 6.94
CA GLY A 538 16.28 -13.05 8.36
C GLY A 538 15.35 -14.19 8.80
N SER A 539 15.55 -14.78 9.99
CA SER A 539 14.64 -15.78 10.57
C SER A 539 14.32 -16.93 9.59
N ALA A 540 13.08 -17.09 9.16
CA ALA A 540 12.66 -18.08 8.17
C ALA A 540 13.44 -17.97 6.85
N GLY A 541 13.75 -16.75 6.38
CA GLY A 541 14.58 -16.53 5.21
C GLY A 541 16.02 -16.96 5.41
N ALA A 542 16.55 -16.82 6.63
CA ALA A 542 17.88 -17.35 7.00
C ALA A 542 17.90 -18.88 6.98
N CYS A 543 16.85 -19.53 7.50
CA CYS A 543 16.69 -20.98 7.42
C CYS A 543 16.61 -21.44 5.95
N THR A 544 15.83 -20.74 5.12
CA THR A 544 15.69 -21.01 3.69
C THR A 544 17.02 -20.85 2.93
N SER A 545 17.78 -19.79 3.22
CA SER A 545 19.08 -19.58 2.57
C SER A 545 20.11 -20.66 2.94
N LEU A 546 20.12 -21.08 4.21
CA LEU A 546 20.94 -22.23 4.63
C LEU A 546 20.49 -23.53 3.94
N TYR A 547 19.19 -23.81 3.87
CA TYR A 547 18.65 -24.96 3.17
C TYR A 547 19.10 -25.00 1.71
N LEU A 548 18.86 -23.92 0.96
CA LEU A 548 19.20 -23.86 -0.47
C LEU A 548 20.69 -24.07 -0.75
N ALA A 549 21.54 -23.56 0.13
CA ALA A 549 22.99 -23.66 -0.07
C ALA A 549 23.62 -24.95 0.42
N LEU A 550 22.98 -25.68 1.31
CA LEU A 550 23.53 -26.92 1.90
C LEU A 550 22.91 -28.19 1.27
N LYS A 551 21.74 -28.08 0.63
CA LYS A 551 21.10 -29.22 -0.02
C LYS A 551 21.92 -29.67 -1.25
N ASP A 552 21.85 -30.96 -1.54
CA ASP A 552 22.41 -31.57 -2.76
C ASP A 552 23.89 -31.17 -3.00
N ASP A 553 24.68 -31.13 -1.92
CA ASP A 553 26.09 -30.74 -1.96
C ASP A 553 26.34 -29.37 -2.63
N ASN A 554 25.50 -28.38 -2.30
CA ASN A 554 25.57 -27.03 -2.88
C ASN A 554 25.46 -27.02 -4.42
N ALA A 555 24.58 -27.86 -4.98
CA ALA A 555 24.37 -27.93 -6.43
C ALA A 555 23.94 -26.61 -7.06
N LEU A 556 23.41 -25.67 -6.26
CA LEU A 556 23.06 -24.32 -6.69
C LEU A 556 24.27 -23.38 -6.80
N GLY A 557 25.48 -23.80 -6.38
CA GLY A 557 26.72 -23.05 -6.53
C GLY A 557 26.74 -21.74 -5.75
N ILE A 558 26.35 -21.77 -4.48
CA ILE A 558 26.36 -20.62 -3.60
C ILE A 558 27.75 -20.44 -3.01
N ALA A 559 28.33 -19.25 -3.19
CA ALA A 559 29.70 -18.95 -2.70
C ALA A 559 29.72 -18.58 -1.20
N ALA A 560 28.72 -17.82 -0.75
CA ALA A 560 28.71 -17.35 0.63
C ALA A 560 27.27 -17.16 1.16
N LEU A 561 27.13 -17.19 2.51
CA LEU A 561 25.86 -17.04 3.20
C LEU A 561 25.93 -16.01 4.32
N ALA A 562 24.87 -15.18 4.46
CA ALA A 562 24.64 -14.28 5.59
C ALA A 562 23.29 -14.59 6.28
N PRO A 563 23.15 -15.70 6.99
CA PRO A 563 21.94 -16.01 7.76
C PRO A 563 21.88 -15.14 9.02
N VAL A 564 20.80 -14.36 9.15
CA VAL A 564 20.56 -13.47 10.29
C VAL A 564 19.48 -14.05 11.18
N ILE A 565 19.76 -14.22 12.48
CA ILE A 565 18.85 -14.81 13.47
C ILE A 565 18.17 -16.11 12.99
N PRO A 566 18.95 -17.08 12.45
CA PRO A 566 18.41 -18.30 11.86
C PRO A 566 17.88 -19.28 12.91
N GLN A 567 16.89 -20.08 12.52
CA GLN A 567 16.63 -21.38 13.15
C GLN A 567 17.45 -22.42 12.37
N THR A 568 18.52 -22.90 12.97
CA THR A 568 19.48 -23.81 12.31
C THR A 568 19.13 -25.28 12.46
N SER A 569 18.23 -25.61 13.40
CA SER A 569 17.63 -26.95 13.50
C SER A 569 16.12 -26.90 13.31
N MET A 570 15.61 -27.83 12.50
CA MET A 570 14.19 -28.11 12.32
C MET A 570 13.78 -29.43 12.98
N ASP A 571 14.64 -30.04 13.78
CA ASP A 571 14.30 -31.20 14.63
C ASP A 571 13.79 -30.68 16.00
N PRO A 572 12.52 -30.94 16.37
CA PRO A 572 11.97 -30.44 17.63
C PRO A 572 12.69 -31.01 18.89
N ARG A 573 13.26 -32.22 18.80
CA ARG A 573 14.03 -32.80 19.90
C ARG A 573 15.36 -32.09 20.07
N GLU A 574 16.12 -31.93 18.99
CA GLU A 574 17.38 -31.17 18.97
C GLU A 574 17.18 -29.71 19.38
N THR A 575 16.14 -29.05 18.83
CA THR A 575 15.79 -27.69 19.19
C THR A 575 15.48 -27.53 20.68
N ARG A 576 14.75 -28.47 21.26
CA ARG A 576 14.42 -28.46 22.69
C ARG A 576 15.64 -28.75 23.57
N GLU A 577 16.56 -29.59 23.10
CA GLU A 577 17.85 -29.85 23.75
C GLU A 577 18.71 -28.58 23.79
N TRP A 578 18.81 -27.88 22.68
CA TRP A 578 19.60 -26.66 22.61
C TRP A 578 18.94 -25.48 23.35
N ILE A 579 17.62 -25.37 23.28
CA ILE A 579 16.82 -24.29 23.82
C ILE A 579 15.63 -24.89 24.60
N PRO A 580 15.76 -25.12 25.90
CA PRO A 580 14.75 -25.83 26.68
C PRO A 580 13.34 -25.25 26.69
N ASN A 581 13.23 -23.96 26.40
CA ASN A 581 11.93 -23.24 26.28
C ASN A 581 11.50 -22.97 24.82
N ALA A 582 12.05 -23.67 23.83
CA ALA A 582 11.61 -23.53 22.43
C ALA A 582 10.17 -23.99 22.22
N THR A 583 9.42 -23.26 21.41
CA THR A 583 8.01 -23.52 21.11
C THR A 583 7.63 -23.27 19.65
N TYR A 584 8.61 -22.98 18.80
CA TYR A 584 8.41 -22.55 17.42
C TYR A 584 8.82 -23.63 16.41
N GLY A 585 8.24 -23.59 15.20
CA GLY A 585 8.63 -24.42 14.05
C GLY A 585 7.57 -25.43 13.58
N ALA A 586 6.60 -25.75 14.43
CA ALA A 586 5.57 -26.77 14.17
C ALA A 586 4.76 -26.53 12.87
N HIS A 587 4.44 -25.28 12.58
CA HIS A 587 3.63 -24.89 11.42
C HIS A 587 4.31 -25.19 10.08
N ALA A 588 5.64 -25.22 10.04
CA ALA A 588 6.41 -25.62 8.85
C ALA A 588 6.12 -27.07 8.40
N PHE A 589 5.73 -27.92 9.37
CA PHE A 589 5.38 -29.33 9.17
C PHE A 589 3.87 -29.59 9.28
N GLY A 590 3.04 -28.54 9.30
CA GLY A 590 1.59 -28.63 9.36
C GLY A 590 1.00 -28.95 10.73
N TYR A 591 1.77 -28.91 11.81
CA TYR A 591 1.31 -29.11 13.17
C TYR A 591 0.84 -27.81 13.83
N ARG A 592 -0.12 -27.92 14.76
CA ARG A 592 -0.73 -26.76 15.43
C ARG A 592 0.18 -26.13 16.49
N ASN A 593 1.00 -26.96 17.13
CA ASN A 593 1.90 -26.52 18.21
C ASN A 593 3.14 -27.40 18.33
N PHE A 594 4.10 -26.93 19.10
CA PHE A 594 5.39 -27.59 19.27
C PHE A 594 5.29 -28.98 19.95
N ALA A 595 4.36 -29.16 20.89
CA ALA A 595 4.18 -30.44 21.57
C ALA A 595 3.68 -31.51 20.61
N GLU A 596 2.71 -31.18 19.76
CA GLU A 596 2.21 -32.05 18.70
C GLU A 596 3.33 -32.42 17.71
N TRP A 597 4.12 -31.43 17.27
CA TRP A 597 5.26 -31.67 16.39
C TRP A 597 6.30 -32.57 17.02
N LEU A 598 6.67 -32.35 18.30
CA LEU A 598 7.61 -33.19 19.04
C LEU A 598 7.11 -34.63 19.19
N ALA A 599 5.82 -34.81 19.45
CA ALA A 599 5.20 -36.15 19.57
C ALA A 599 5.23 -36.95 18.25
N HIS A 600 5.18 -36.26 17.09
CA HIS A 600 5.19 -36.88 15.77
C HIS A 600 6.58 -36.85 15.10
N ARG A 601 7.62 -36.43 15.83
CA ARG A 601 8.97 -36.22 15.29
C ARG A 601 9.50 -37.42 14.51
N ASP A 602 9.37 -38.63 15.07
CA ASP A 602 9.99 -39.83 14.49
C ASP A 602 9.28 -40.23 13.16
N ALA A 603 7.98 -40.01 13.07
CA ALA A 603 7.23 -40.17 11.79
C ALA A 603 7.61 -39.18 10.72
N ARG A 604 8.24 -38.08 11.08
CA ARG A 604 8.64 -36.97 10.16
C ARG A 604 10.17 -36.86 10.04
N LEU A 605 10.90 -37.84 10.53
CA LEU A 605 12.37 -37.77 10.59
C LEU A 605 13.01 -37.54 9.22
N ALA A 606 12.56 -38.23 8.18
CA ALA A 606 13.08 -38.08 6.83
C ALA A 606 12.88 -36.64 6.27
N ASP A 607 11.71 -36.03 6.53
CA ASP A 607 11.43 -34.64 6.13
C ASP A 607 12.28 -33.65 6.94
N ILE A 608 12.41 -33.88 8.24
CA ILE A 608 13.24 -33.07 9.15
C ILE A 608 14.70 -33.11 8.70
N GLU A 609 15.25 -34.29 8.43
CA GLU A 609 16.64 -34.46 7.97
C GLU A 609 16.87 -33.84 6.60
N ARG A 610 15.90 -33.89 5.72
CA ARG A 610 15.96 -33.25 4.40
C ARG A 610 15.99 -31.73 4.50
N LEU A 611 15.30 -31.14 5.48
CA LEU A 611 15.06 -29.71 5.58
C LEU A 611 15.96 -29.01 6.59
N SER A 612 16.30 -29.65 7.70
CA SER A 612 17.03 -29.02 8.81
C SER A 612 18.44 -28.61 8.40
N PRO A 613 18.79 -27.31 8.45
CA PRO A 613 20.14 -26.86 8.12
C PRO A 613 21.24 -27.60 8.88
N ALA A 614 21.05 -27.91 10.16
CA ALA A 614 22.02 -28.68 10.94
C ALA A 614 22.21 -30.11 10.40
N ALA A 615 21.12 -30.76 10.00
CA ALA A 615 21.20 -32.10 9.40
C ALA A 615 21.88 -32.07 8.01
N LEU A 616 21.60 -31.03 7.20
CA LEU A 616 22.27 -30.82 5.91
C LEU A 616 23.76 -30.54 6.12
N LEU A 617 24.11 -29.69 7.10
CA LEU A 617 25.50 -29.36 7.40
C LEU A 617 26.30 -30.61 7.83
N ARG A 618 25.67 -31.56 8.50
CA ARG A 618 26.33 -32.84 8.86
C ARG A 618 26.62 -33.75 7.66
N ARG A 619 25.98 -33.54 6.53
CA ARG A 619 26.06 -34.41 5.34
C ARG A 619 26.83 -33.83 4.17
N ILE A 620 26.80 -32.48 4.00
CA ILE A 620 27.44 -31.82 2.87
C ILE A 620 28.93 -32.15 2.79
N ASP A 621 29.48 -32.34 1.60
CA ASP A 621 30.93 -32.38 1.39
C ASP A 621 31.57 -31.04 1.83
N PRO A 622 32.48 -31.04 2.83
CA PRO A 622 33.08 -29.81 3.31
C PRO A 622 33.78 -28.96 2.23
N LYS A 623 34.24 -29.59 1.16
CA LYS A 623 34.88 -28.90 0.02
C LYS A 623 33.90 -28.14 -0.84
N LYS A 624 32.62 -28.49 -0.77
CA LYS A 624 31.54 -27.85 -1.51
C LYS A 624 30.74 -26.85 -0.68
N ALA A 625 30.95 -26.87 0.62
CA ALA A 625 30.24 -25.99 1.53
C ALA A 625 30.54 -24.50 1.22
N PRO A 626 29.52 -23.64 1.23
CA PRO A 626 29.74 -22.19 1.07
C PRO A 626 30.42 -21.60 2.30
N ARG A 627 31.01 -20.41 2.17
CA ARG A 627 31.44 -19.65 3.34
C ARG A 627 30.23 -19.10 4.09
N ILE A 628 30.20 -19.31 5.42
CA ILE A 628 29.01 -18.97 6.23
C ILE A 628 29.37 -17.87 7.23
N VAL A 629 28.57 -16.79 7.26
CA VAL A 629 28.70 -15.70 8.24
C VAL A 629 27.38 -15.55 8.97
N LEU A 630 27.25 -16.22 10.11
CA LEU A 630 26.05 -16.13 10.96
C LEU A 630 26.01 -14.81 11.71
N GLN A 631 24.83 -14.25 11.93
CA GLN A 631 24.63 -13.10 12.81
C GLN A 631 23.38 -13.29 13.69
N ALA A 632 23.55 -13.06 15.01
CA ALA A 632 22.44 -13.02 15.96
C ALA A 632 22.82 -12.14 17.16
N GLY A 633 21.91 -11.97 18.10
CA GLY A 633 22.18 -11.29 19.37
C GLY A 633 23.26 -11.96 20.21
N THR A 634 23.54 -11.41 21.38
CA THR A 634 24.46 -12.02 22.34
C THR A 634 23.87 -13.31 22.91
N PRO A 635 24.60 -14.43 22.89
CA PRO A 635 24.15 -15.66 23.49
C PRO A 635 23.83 -15.52 25.00
N PRO A 636 22.80 -16.18 25.52
CA PRO A 636 22.55 -16.24 26.95
C PRO A 636 23.68 -16.98 27.65
N LYS A 637 23.85 -16.78 28.96
CA LYS A 637 24.78 -17.57 29.78
C LYS A 637 24.32 -19.03 29.81
N PRO A 638 25.26 -19.98 29.98
CA PRO A 638 24.89 -21.37 30.12
C PRO A 638 23.84 -21.57 31.23
N GLY A 639 22.77 -22.29 30.95
CA GLY A 639 21.65 -22.54 31.85
C GLY A 639 20.56 -21.45 31.91
N GLU A 640 20.76 -20.29 31.33
CA GLU A 640 19.72 -19.26 31.23
C GLU A 640 18.69 -19.62 30.16
N ARG A 641 17.41 -19.35 30.46
CA ARG A 641 16.33 -19.47 29.44
C ARG A 641 16.45 -18.36 28.40
N ALA A 642 16.26 -18.72 27.14
CA ALA A 642 16.26 -17.76 26.08
C ALA A 642 15.07 -16.77 26.23
N LYS A 643 15.34 -15.46 26.16
CA LYS A 643 14.29 -14.41 26.18
C LYS A 643 13.42 -14.47 24.92
N ASP A 644 14.05 -14.74 23.79
CA ASP A 644 13.40 -15.02 22.52
C ASP A 644 13.86 -16.40 22.05
N PRO A 645 13.13 -17.46 22.36
CA PRO A 645 13.55 -18.82 22.01
C PRO A 645 13.45 -19.09 20.50
N THR A 646 12.67 -18.31 19.76
CA THR A 646 12.54 -18.45 18.30
C THR A 646 13.79 -17.96 17.58
N HIS A 647 14.39 -16.86 18.04
CA HIS A 647 15.58 -16.26 17.44
C HIS A 647 16.80 -16.33 18.41
N SER A 648 16.86 -17.40 19.20
CA SER A 648 17.94 -17.56 20.15
C SER A 648 19.30 -17.64 19.45
N PRO A 649 20.30 -16.86 19.90
CA PRO A 649 21.67 -16.96 19.40
C PRO A 649 22.30 -18.34 19.60
N VAL A 650 21.72 -19.16 20.46
CA VAL A 650 22.16 -20.55 20.67
C VAL A 650 22.11 -21.36 19.37
N PHE A 651 21.16 -21.08 18.47
CA PHE A 651 21.14 -21.71 17.16
C PHE A 651 22.45 -21.46 16.38
N CYS A 652 22.95 -20.21 16.39
CA CYS A 652 24.20 -19.86 15.74
C CYS A 652 25.41 -20.52 16.41
N VAL A 653 25.45 -20.56 17.75
CA VAL A 653 26.52 -21.20 18.49
C VAL A 653 26.60 -22.69 18.15
N LYS A 654 25.47 -23.39 18.22
CA LYS A 654 25.41 -24.83 17.94
C LYS A 654 25.72 -25.17 16.50
N PHE A 655 25.25 -24.36 15.58
CA PHE A 655 25.54 -24.53 14.14
C PHE A 655 27.04 -24.30 13.84
N LYS A 656 27.66 -23.30 14.47
CA LYS A 656 29.11 -23.06 14.33
C LYS A 656 29.91 -24.23 14.92
N GLU A 657 29.55 -24.75 16.09
CA GLU A 657 30.19 -25.96 16.67
C GLU A 657 30.16 -27.13 15.69
N LEU A 658 29.03 -27.38 15.03
CA LEU A 658 28.90 -28.40 13.99
C LEU A 658 29.76 -28.13 12.76
N ALA A 659 29.83 -26.87 12.29
CA ALA A 659 30.64 -26.47 11.15
C ALA A 659 32.14 -26.65 11.44
N ASP A 660 32.61 -26.18 12.62
CA ASP A 660 34.00 -26.29 13.05
C ASP A 660 34.43 -27.75 13.15
N ALA A 661 33.59 -28.63 13.71
CA ALA A 661 33.85 -30.06 13.81
C ALA A 661 34.02 -30.76 12.45
N ARG A 662 33.56 -30.12 11.36
CA ARG A 662 33.66 -30.62 9.98
C ARG A 662 34.67 -29.84 9.13
N GLY A 663 35.35 -28.85 9.69
CA GLY A 663 36.28 -28.01 8.97
C GLY A 663 35.59 -27.08 7.92
N ILE A 664 34.29 -26.79 8.11
CA ILE A 664 33.52 -25.90 7.22
C ILE A 664 33.70 -24.46 7.68
N PRO A 665 34.12 -23.52 6.79
CA PRO A 665 34.30 -22.11 7.15
C PRO A 665 32.99 -21.46 7.62
N CYS A 666 32.89 -21.17 8.92
CA CYS A 666 31.72 -20.59 9.55
C CYS A 666 32.12 -19.58 10.61
N ASP A 667 31.77 -18.33 10.39
CA ASP A 667 31.97 -17.26 11.38
C ASP A 667 30.64 -16.95 12.07
N PHE A 668 30.72 -16.51 13.33
CA PHE A 668 29.55 -16.03 14.07
C PHE A 668 29.80 -14.62 14.61
N ILE A 669 29.01 -13.66 14.13
CA ILE A 669 28.96 -12.29 14.63
C ILE A 669 27.90 -12.22 15.72
N ALA A 670 28.34 -12.20 16.98
CA ALA A 670 27.48 -12.10 18.15
C ALA A 670 27.24 -10.64 18.53
N GLY A 671 26.00 -10.28 18.84
CA GLY A 671 25.62 -8.91 19.22
C GLY A 671 25.13 -8.10 18.02
N GLY A 672 25.12 -6.78 18.18
CA GLY A 672 24.52 -5.84 17.25
C GLY A 672 23.20 -5.27 17.78
N LYS A 673 22.88 -4.03 17.40
CA LYS A 673 21.63 -3.39 17.80
C LYS A 673 20.51 -3.85 16.90
N LYS A 674 19.42 -4.43 17.45
CA LYS A 674 18.17 -4.57 16.71
C LYS A 674 17.70 -3.16 16.28
N PRO A 675 17.15 -3.00 15.07
CA PRO A 675 16.82 -4.01 14.06
C PRO A 675 17.89 -4.23 12.97
N CYS A 676 19.10 -3.69 13.09
CA CYS A 676 20.11 -3.70 12.04
C CYS A 676 21.18 -4.77 12.28
N PHE A 677 20.99 -5.94 11.71
CA PHE A 677 22.00 -6.99 11.64
C PHE A 677 22.72 -6.96 10.28
N GLY A 678 23.34 -5.80 9.94
CA GLY A 678 23.94 -5.58 8.63
C GLY A 678 25.38 -6.06 8.47
N ASP A 679 26.05 -6.44 9.56
CA ASP A 679 27.50 -6.74 9.52
C ASP A 679 27.78 -8.03 8.74
N ALA A 680 26.96 -9.09 8.92
CA ALA A 680 27.10 -10.32 8.15
C ALA A 680 26.86 -10.09 6.67
N LEU A 681 25.84 -9.27 6.31
CA LEU A 681 25.53 -8.94 4.92
C LEU A 681 26.68 -8.19 4.26
N ALA A 682 27.24 -7.19 4.95
CA ALA A 682 28.39 -6.42 4.47
C ALA A 682 29.62 -7.30 4.26
N ARG A 683 29.90 -8.19 5.22
CA ARG A 683 31.03 -9.12 5.14
C ARG A 683 30.89 -10.13 3.98
N VAL A 684 29.71 -10.67 3.77
CA VAL A 684 29.44 -11.55 2.62
C VAL A 684 29.58 -10.78 1.31
N ALA A 685 29.11 -9.53 1.23
CA ALA A 685 29.34 -8.71 0.04
C ALA A 685 30.85 -8.50 -0.23
N ASP A 686 31.68 -8.28 0.81
CA ASP A 686 33.14 -8.20 0.66
C ASP A 686 33.76 -9.53 0.15
N ILE A 687 33.28 -10.67 0.65
CA ILE A 687 33.70 -12.02 0.16
C ILE A 687 33.38 -12.18 -1.31
N LEU A 688 32.17 -11.82 -1.74
CA LEU A 688 31.74 -11.93 -3.14
C LEU A 688 32.55 -11.05 -4.10
N VAL A 689 33.04 -9.91 -3.63
CA VAL A 689 33.88 -9.01 -4.44
C VAL A 689 35.32 -9.50 -4.52
N LYS A 690 35.89 -9.91 -3.39
CA LYS A 690 37.31 -10.29 -3.30
C LYS A 690 37.61 -11.71 -3.78
N GLY A 691 36.61 -12.61 -3.73
CA GLY A 691 36.78 -14.02 -4.05
C GLY A 691 37.51 -14.82 -2.97
N GLU A 692 37.55 -14.31 -1.71
CA GLU A 692 38.26 -14.92 -0.56
C GLU A 692 37.32 -15.64 0.38
#